data_fd3b6cbf536412ca10b647ab50e07c19
#
_entry.id   fd3b6cbf536412ca10b647ab50e07c19
#
_cell.length_a   1.000
_cell.length_b   1.000
_cell.length_c   1.000
_cell.angle_alpha   90.00
_cell.angle_beta   90.00
_cell.angle_gamma   90.00
#
_symmetry.space_group_name_H-M   'P 1'
#
loop_
_entity.id
_entity.type
_entity.pdbx_description
1 polymer ?
#
loop_
_entity_poly.entity_id
_entity_poly.type
_entity_poly.pdbx_seq_one_letter_code
_entity_poly.pdbx_strand_id
1 'polypeptide(L)'
;RPLPRHVRACGDGRLTGRHSKIQARVQERLGHYRLLKKLGEGGMGVVYAAEDERLGREVAVKTVRAELADADARERLRREARLAASLTHPNICQLYEIGEAGGELFVAMELLSGEPLSSRIARGPLPVRDALKIAHDILAALSALHRRGILHRDLKPSNIYLTEHGAKLLDFGIARAIEDTQPTMASLTRSGTVLGTPRYMAPEYASGDHIDERADIFAAGAVLYEMLSGRPAFPGDTAVRVLHAVMYEQPPVLTGASIVVAVDRVIHRALAKQPAARHASADALAADLRTAAGESATLESIRAHQMSRLIVLPFRLLRPDPEIDFLAFSLADAVTASVSSLGSMIVRSSLAAARFSSAALDLQQIARDADVDVVLSGTLLRAGDQVRLSAQLMEAPGGAVMWSDTLQVSFGDIFQLHDTLVHKLVDALSIPLTAREHRLLGRDVPATSKAYESFLRANEIGKDPAGWDAAIDLYTRCLDQDPHYAPAWARLGRVYRLLAKYRSERSNTNRALAEHALQRALSINPDLSMAHNTVAQMEVESGRAREALARLLRQAHHGSADAELYAALCHVCRYCGLLDASLAAHRHAIRLDPKIATSVLHTWFLLGRYDRVVECDPTGTPNISALSLHALGRSDAALALLDEMRPKVAPLMRAFVEAAACVIEERTPRDLSEWQSVVTQFTDPEGLYYLARTLAKLGDREAAIAGMVRSIDRGYSCYPALCTDAWLDPLRGQSEFDAALARAKSAHEAAVAEFNAADGERIIGASATL
;
A
#
# COMPACT_ATOMS: atom_id res chain seq x y z
N ARG A 1 26.38 -2.15 53.82
CA ARG A 1 27.15 -1.83 55.05
C ARG A 1 28.58 -1.48 54.66
N PRO A 2 29.28 -0.62 55.45
CA PRO A 2 29.53 0.74 54.99
C PRO A 2 31.03 1.07 54.98
N LEU A 3 31.32 2.29 54.47
CA LEU A 3 32.57 3.05 54.59
C LEU A 3 33.31 2.91 55.95
N PRO A 4 34.63 3.26 55.99
CA PRO A 4 34.94 4.49 56.69
C PRO A 4 36.01 5.42 56.07
N ARG A 5 35.84 6.65 56.46
CA ARG A 5 36.68 7.85 56.43
C ARG A 5 37.97 7.72 57.26
N HIS A 6 38.96 8.56 56.92
CA HIS A 6 39.73 9.51 57.77
C HIS A 6 41.06 9.84 57.08
N VAL A 7 41.42 11.06 56.75
CA VAL A 7 41.74 12.33 57.44
C VAL A 7 43.23 12.53 57.73
N ARG A 8 43.70 13.75 57.39
CA ARG A 8 44.83 14.59 57.82
C ARG A 8 46.12 14.43 57.06
N ALA A 9 46.65 15.44 56.43
CA ALA A 9 47.05 16.83 56.71
C ALA A 9 48.54 16.98 57.10
N CYS A 10 49.13 18.00 56.49
CA CYS A 10 50.31 18.76 56.84
C CYS A 10 51.59 18.58 55.99
N GLY A 11 52.04 19.72 55.47
CA GLY A 11 53.45 19.92 55.18
C GLY A 11 53.74 21.04 54.15
N ASP A 12 53.96 22.26 54.64
CA ASP A 12 54.49 23.41 53.93
C ASP A 12 55.80 23.11 53.14
N GLY A 13 55.87 23.69 51.96
CA GLY A 13 57.15 23.74 51.18
C GLY A 13 57.05 24.74 50.04
N ARG A 14 57.36 25.98 50.32
CA ARG A 14 57.55 27.04 49.28
C ARG A 14 58.66 26.66 48.31
N LEU A 15 58.34 26.66 47.03
CA LEU A 15 59.31 26.98 45.97
C LEU A 15 58.61 27.73 44.82
N THR A 16 59.11 28.92 44.66
CA THR A 16 58.78 29.92 43.62
C THR A 16 59.09 29.41 42.22
N GLY A 17 58.09 29.26 41.39
CA GLY A 17 58.21 29.04 39.95
C GLY A 17 57.14 29.83 39.21
N ARG A 18 57.49 30.92 38.62
CA ARG A 18 56.65 31.77 37.71
C ARG A 18 56.15 30.85 36.57
N HIS A 19 54.91 30.42 36.62
CA HIS A 19 54.14 30.04 35.48
C HIS A 19 53.12 31.15 35.20
N SER A 20 53.41 31.98 34.21
CA SER A 20 52.49 32.93 33.68
C SER A 20 51.22 32.22 33.19
N LYS A 21 50.18 32.25 33.92
CA LYS A 21 48.84 32.01 33.46
C LYS A 21 48.52 33.13 32.46
N ILE A 22 48.68 32.86 31.17
CA ILE A 22 48.03 33.60 30.10
C ILE A 22 46.56 33.21 30.20
N GLN A 23 45.81 33.90 31.06
CA GLN A 23 44.36 33.99 30.91
C GLN A 23 44.12 34.74 29.60
N ALA A 24 43.77 34.00 28.54
CA ALA A 24 43.24 34.59 27.33
C ALA A 24 42.06 35.47 27.74
N ARG A 25 42.19 36.75 27.63
CA ARG A 25 41.08 37.72 27.70
C ARG A 25 40.10 37.27 26.64
N VAL A 26 38.93 36.80 27.03
CA VAL A 26 37.78 36.64 26.16
C VAL A 26 37.54 38.06 25.61
N GLN A 27 37.80 38.28 24.33
CA GLN A 27 37.41 39.53 23.68
C GLN A 27 35.88 39.54 23.72
N GLU A 28 35.31 40.45 24.48
CA GLU A 28 33.84 40.63 24.57
C GLU A 28 33.25 41.07 23.24
N ARG A 29 34.06 41.56 22.30
CA ARG A 29 33.66 42.11 20.98
C ARG A 29 34.68 41.76 19.90
N LEU A 30 34.16 41.49 18.70
CA LEU A 30 34.95 41.31 17.48
C LEU A 30 34.40 42.27 16.40
N GLY A 31 35.05 43.44 16.24
CA GLY A 31 34.49 44.52 15.47
C GLY A 31 33.19 45.03 16.09
N HIS A 32 32.08 45.01 15.34
CA HIS A 32 30.75 45.37 15.80
C HIS A 32 29.89 44.20 16.27
N TYR A 33 30.48 43.00 16.37
CA TYR A 33 29.81 41.80 16.88
C TYR A 33 30.12 41.63 18.38
N ARG A 34 29.07 41.62 19.19
CA ARG A 34 29.16 41.32 20.63
C ARG A 34 29.06 39.83 20.83
N LEU A 35 30.13 39.18 21.28
CA LEU A 35 30.18 37.75 21.50
C LEU A 35 29.29 37.34 22.70
N LEU A 36 28.39 36.38 22.49
CA LEU A 36 27.42 35.94 23.50
C LEU A 36 27.85 34.62 24.13
N LYS A 37 28.07 33.59 23.28
CA LYS A 37 28.34 32.23 23.76
C LYS A 37 29.26 31.51 22.77
N LYS A 38 30.24 30.77 23.27
CA LYS A 38 31.01 29.84 22.45
C LYS A 38 30.15 28.67 22.03
N LEU A 39 30.02 28.42 20.72
CA LEU A 39 29.27 27.32 20.10
C LEU A 39 30.16 26.09 19.86
N GLY A 40 31.42 26.31 19.47
CA GLY A 40 32.35 25.22 19.21
C GLY A 40 33.77 25.71 18.99
N GLU A 41 34.74 24.77 19.03
CA GLU A 41 36.15 25.01 18.71
C GLU A 41 36.66 23.87 17.83
N GLY A 42 37.42 24.22 16.80
CA GLY A 42 38.04 23.24 15.91
C GLY A 42 39.44 23.65 15.50
N GLY A 43 40.09 22.86 14.68
CA GLY A 43 41.47 23.11 14.23
C GLY A 43 41.71 24.46 13.59
N MET A 44 40.68 25.07 13.00
CA MET A 44 40.73 26.33 12.24
C MET A 44 40.32 27.58 13.03
N GLY A 45 39.73 27.40 14.23
CA GLY A 45 39.28 28.55 15.02
C GLY A 45 38.15 28.23 15.97
N VAL A 46 37.54 29.27 16.52
CA VAL A 46 36.42 29.18 17.46
C VAL A 46 35.19 29.83 16.87
N VAL A 47 34.03 29.18 17.07
CA VAL A 47 32.73 29.69 16.62
C VAL A 47 31.94 30.19 17.84
N TYR A 48 31.44 31.42 17.75
CA TYR A 48 30.63 32.09 18.78
C TYR A 48 29.24 32.41 18.24
N ALA A 49 28.23 32.29 19.07
CA ALA A 49 27.00 33.04 18.87
C ALA A 49 27.29 34.50 19.25
N ALA A 50 26.89 35.44 18.43
CA ALA A 50 27.14 36.86 18.61
C ALA A 50 25.90 37.71 18.20
N GLU A 51 25.82 38.91 18.71
CA GLU A 51 24.85 39.92 18.28
C GLU A 51 25.53 40.93 17.37
N ASP A 52 24.98 41.10 16.17
CA ASP A 52 25.33 42.17 15.27
C ASP A 52 24.70 43.49 15.79
N GLU A 53 25.48 44.30 16.46
CA GLU A 53 25.01 45.57 17.09
C GLU A 53 24.53 46.64 16.09
N ARG A 54 24.88 46.50 14.79
CA ARG A 54 24.42 47.42 13.73
C ARG A 54 23.03 47.06 13.23
N LEU A 55 22.74 45.75 13.13
CA LEU A 55 21.49 45.26 12.56
C LEU A 55 20.53 44.69 13.61
N GLY A 56 20.97 44.55 14.88
CA GLY A 56 20.14 44.06 15.99
C GLY A 56 19.69 42.60 15.79
N ARG A 57 20.56 41.74 15.25
CA ARG A 57 20.25 40.34 14.98
C ARG A 57 21.33 39.40 15.53
N GLU A 58 20.94 38.18 15.85
CA GLU A 58 21.88 37.11 16.23
C GLU A 58 22.56 36.53 14.99
N VAL A 59 23.85 36.26 15.12
CA VAL A 59 24.70 35.68 14.07
C VAL A 59 25.69 34.68 14.66
N ALA A 60 26.25 33.80 13.83
CA ALA A 60 27.42 33.02 14.20
C ALA A 60 28.69 33.74 13.70
N VAL A 61 29.70 33.85 14.55
CA VAL A 61 30.99 34.44 14.19
C VAL A 61 32.09 33.42 14.42
N LYS A 62 32.80 33.08 13.34
CA LYS A 62 33.91 32.11 13.34
C LYS A 62 35.21 32.89 13.24
N THR A 63 36.10 32.79 14.24
CA THR A 63 37.45 33.35 14.18
C THR A 63 38.39 32.38 13.44
N VAL A 64 39.33 32.94 12.67
CA VAL A 64 40.35 32.19 11.96
C VAL A 64 41.69 32.44 12.64
N ARG A 65 42.42 31.39 13.04
CA ARG A 65 43.72 31.49 13.70
C ARG A 65 44.75 32.20 12.80
N ALA A 66 45.31 33.28 13.27
CA ALA A 66 46.26 34.14 12.53
C ALA A 66 47.54 33.44 12.08
N GLU A 67 47.92 32.37 12.78
CA GLU A 67 49.17 31.59 12.54
C GLU A 67 49.13 30.78 11.24
N LEU A 68 47.96 30.61 10.63
CA LEU A 68 47.72 29.77 9.46
C LEU A 68 47.72 30.49 8.11
N ALA A 69 47.84 31.84 8.07
CA ALA A 69 47.63 32.58 6.85
C ALA A 69 48.81 33.61 6.59
N ASP A 70 49.60 33.35 5.56
CA ASP A 70 50.41 34.38 4.94
C ASP A 70 49.56 35.44 4.19
N ALA A 71 50.18 36.51 3.67
CA ALA A 71 49.43 37.62 3.01
C ALA A 71 48.64 37.09 1.78
N ASP A 72 49.19 36.14 1.01
CA ASP A 72 48.59 35.64 -0.20
C ASP A 72 47.41 34.69 0.14
N ALA A 73 47.51 33.92 1.21
CA ALA A 73 46.44 33.07 1.72
C ALA A 73 45.27 33.89 2.23
N ARG A 74 45.52 35.04 2.89
CA ARG A 74 44.47 35.97 3.34
C ARG A 74 43.73 36.61 2.16
N GLU A 75 44.44 36.95 1.07
CA GLU A 75 43.84 37.52 -0.13
C GLU A 75 42.96 36.50 -0.86
N ARG A 76 43.42 35.23 -0.98
CA ARG A 76 42.65 34.12 -1.54
C ARG A 76 41.39 33.87 -0.71
N LEU A 77 41.52 33.80 0.62
CA LEU A 77 40.38 33.64 1.53
C LEU A 77 39.35 34.74 1.34
N ARG A 78 39.77 35.99 1.27
CA ARG A 78 38.84 37.11 1.03
C ARG A 78 38.13 37.03 -0.31
N ARG A 79 38.84 36.56 -1.35
CA ARG A 79 38.28 36.36 -2.70
C ARG A 79 37.22 35.26 -2.72
N GLU A 80 37.54 34.07 -2.19
CA GLU A 80 36.62 32.94 -2.15
C GLU A 80 35.37 33.23 -1.29
N ALA A 81 35.59 33.85 -0.16
CA ALA A 81 34.47 34.19 0.71
C ALA A 81 33.58 35.33 0.16
N ARG A 82 34.11 36.31 -0.63
CA ARG A 82 33.27 37.24 -1.37
C ARG A 82 32.39 36.56 -2.42
N LEU A 83 32.94 35.55 -3.14
CA LEU A 83 32.19 34.75 -4.07
C LEU A 83 31.10 33.96 -3.35
N ALA A 84 31.43 33.40 -2.21
CA ALA A 84 30.50 32.65 -1.37
C ALA A 84 29.40 33.51 -0.75
N ALA A 85 29.73 34.73 -0.29
CA ALA A 85 28.75 35.68 0.27
C ALA A 85 27.71 36.18 -0.76
N SER A 86 28.07 36.10 -2.07
CA SER A 86 27.12 36.44 -3.15
C SER A 86 26.09 35.34 -3.45
N LEU A 87 26.24 34.15 -2.82
CA LEU A 87 25.36 33.00 -3.06
C LEU A 87 24.28 32.91 -1.99
N THR A 88 23.04 33.07 -2.38
CA THR A 88 21.86 32.82 -1.52
C THR A 88 21.19 31.53 -1.98
N HIS A 89 21.15 30.53 -1.10
CA HIS A 89 20.51 29.25 -1.38
C HIS A 89 19.92 28.65 -0.09
N PRO A 90 18.74 28.06 -0.10
CA PRO A 90 18.09 27.53 1.11
C PRO A 90 18.95 26.47 1.85
N ASN A 91 19.75 25.68 1.13
CA ASN A 91 20.59 24.63 1.68
C ASN A 91 22.06 25.00 1.86
N ILE A 92 22.39 26.30 1.83
CA ILE A 92 23.73 26.82 2.11
C ILE A 92 23.62 27.83 3.27
N CYS A 93 24.52 27.73 4.24
CA CYS A 93 24.61 28.70 5.33
C CYS A 93 25.01 30.05 4.75
N GLN A 94 24.17 31.07 4.97
CA GLN A 94 24.41 32.40 4.42
C GLN A 94 25.60 33.07 5.10
N LEU A 95 26.60 33.47 4.33
CA LEU A 95 27.68 34.36 4.79
C LEU A 95 27.25 35.80 4.73
N TYR A 96 27.52 36.54 5.82
CA TYR A 96 27.15 37.96 5.91
C TYR A 96 28.34 38.86 5.71
N GLU A 97 29.47 38.56 6.36
CA GLU A 97 30.64 39.45 6.34
C GLU A 97 31.93 38.64 6.58
N ILE A 98 33.01 39.14 5.97
CA ILE A 98 34.37 38.77 6.36
C ILE A 98 35.04 40.02 6.81
N GLY A 99 35.52 40.04 8.04
CA GLY A 99 36.17 41.16 8.67
C GLY A 99 37.49 40.81 9.32
N GLU A 100 38.20 41.84 9.73
CA GLU A 100 39.40 41.72 10.52
C GLU A 100 39.31 42.68 11.70
N ALA A 101 39.53 42.20 12.90
CA ALA A 101 39.49 42.99 14.14
C ALA A 101 40.60 42.53 15.08
N GLY A 102 41.42 43.44 15.56
CA GLY A 102 42.54 43.17 16.46
C GLY A 102 43.62 42.24 15.86
N GLY A 103 43.71 42.18 14.52
CA GLY A 103 44.62 41.27 13.81
C GLY A 103 44.11 39.87 13.59
N GLU A 104 42.88 39.56 14.06
CA GLU A 104 42.18 38.29 13.83
C GLU A 104 41.18 38.41 12.70
N LEU A 105 41.25 37.50 11.74
CA LEU A 105 40.23 37.33 10.72
C LEU A 105 38.99 36.64 11.29
N PHE A 106 37.81 37.10 10.90
CA PHE A 106 36.56 36.45 11.26
C PHE A 106 35.59 36.42 10.08
N VAL A 107 34.67 35.44 10.17
CA VAL A 107 33.54 35.28 9.25
C VAL A 107 32.25 35.33 10.05
N ALA A 108 31.37 36.27 9.71
CA ALA A 108 30.03 36.34 10.27
C ALA A 108 29.06 35.65 9.32
N MET A 109 28.19 34.80 9.86
CA MET A 109 27.27 33.97 9.10
C MET A 109 25.95 33.77 9.84
N GLU A 110 24.99 33.17 9.16
CA GLU A 110 23.69 32.76 9.71
C GLU A 110 23.87 31.86 10.95
N LEU A 111 23.18 32.23 12.04
CA LEU A 111 23.09 31.37 13.23
C LEU A 111 22.02 30.33 13.00
N LEU A 112 22.41 29.07 12.92
CA LEU A 112 21.51 27.94 12.65
C LEU A 112 20.96 27.34 13.93
N SER A 113 19.66 27.02 13.93
CA SER A 113 18.99 26.22 14.97
C SER A 113 18.84 24.79 14.51
N GLY A 114 19.26 23.81 15.35
CA GLY A 114 19.23 22.38 15.03
C GLY A 114 20.47 21.63 15.51
N GLU A 115 20.92 20.65 14.74
CA GLU A 115 22.07 19.83 15.11
C GLU A 115 22.94 19.46 13.88
N PRO A 116 24.25 19.18 14.05
CA PRO A 116 25.07 18.67 12.97
C PRO A 116 24.67 17.22 12.62
N LEU A 117 24.76 16.86 11.32
CA LEU A 117 24.46 15.52 10.83
C LEU A 117 25.30 14.44 11.52
N SER A 118 26.55 14.75 11.91
CA SER A 118 27.41 13.85 12.68
C SER A 118 26.78 13.42 14.01
N SER A 119 26.13 14.34 14.72
CA SER A 119 25.40 14.04 15.97
C SER A 119 24.18 13.16 15.72
N ARG A 120 23.48 13.35 14.59
CA ARG A 120 22.35 12.51 14.20
C ARG A 120 22.80 11.09 13.85
N ILE A 121 23.88 10.94 13.07
CA ILE A 121 24.43 9.60 12.69
C ILE A 121 24.95 8.84 13.92
N ALA A 122 25.53 9.53 14.90
CA ALA A 122 26.01 8.91 16.13
C ALA A 122 24.91 8.19 16.94
N ARG A 123 23.64 8.52 16.72
CA ARG A 123 22.47 7.84 17.31
C ARG A 123 21.99 6.61 16.51
N GLY A 124 22.64 6.29 15.42
CA GLY A 124 22.34 5.15 14.55
C GLY A 124 22.00 5.56 13.12
N PRO A 125 21.86 4.56 12.21
CA PRO A 125 21.54 4.79 10.80
C PRO A 125 20.23 5.55 10.64
N LEU A 126 20.11 6.29 9.55
CA LEU A 126 18.91 7.03 9.21
C LEU A 126 17.97 6.15 8.37
N PRO A 127 16.64 6.34 8.52
CA PRO A 127 15.69 5.81 7.56
C PRO A 127 16.04 6.28 6.14
N VAL A 128 15.89 5.40 5.14
CA VAL A 128 16.28 5.71 3.75
C VAL A 128 15.64 6.98 3.23
N ARG A 129 14.37 7.19 3.54
CA ARG A 129 13.62 8.40 3.13
C ARG A 129 14.26 9.68 3.65
N ASP A 130 14.66 9.68 4.92
CA ASP A 130 15.29 10.84 5.56
C ASP A 130 16.70 11.08 5.00
N ALA A 131 17.47 9.99 4.81
CA ALA A 131 18.79 10.06 4.21
C ALA A 131 18.75 10.61 2.77
N LEU A 132 17.78 10.18 1.95
CA LEU A 132 17.57 10.70 0.60
C LEU A 132 17.14 12.17 0.58
N LYS A 133 16.28 12.60 1.51
CA LYS A 133 15.89 14.02 1.64
C LYS A 133 17.11 14.87 1.95
N ILE A 134 17.91 14.48 2.93
CA ILE A 134 19.16 15.17 3.29
C ILE A 134 20.14 15.18 2.11
N ALA A 135 20.30 14.04 1.40
CA ALA A 135 21.16 13.95 0.23
C ALA A 135 20.72 14.92 -0.88
N HIS A 136 19.42 15.05 -1.14
CA HIS A 136 18.91 16.01 -2.12
C HIS A 136 19.22 17.46 -1.75
N ASP A 137 19.06 17.84 -0.47
CA ASP A 137 19.40 19.16 0.04
C ASP A 137 20.91 19.46 -0.15
N ILE A 138 21.78 18.48 0.17
CA ILE A 138 23.22 18.57 -0.01
C ILE A 138 23.58 18.74 -1.49
N LEU A 139 23.02 17.92 -2.37
CA LEU A 139 23.31 17.93 -3.80
C LEU A 139 22.78 19.19 -4.49
N ALA A 140 21.65 19.75 -4.05
CA ALA A 140 21.16 21.04 -4.51
C ALA A 140 22.12 22.17 -4.14
N ALA A 141 22.67 22.14 -2.91
CA ALA A 141 23.68 23.09 -2.47
C ALA A 141 24.98 22.96 -3.26
N LEU A 142 25.48 21.72 -3.47
CA LEU A 142 26.70 21.48 -4.28
C LEU A 142 26.51 21.96 -5.73
N SER A 143 25.36 21.66 -6.35
CA SER A 143 25.05 22.12 -7.70
C SER A 143 25.07 23.66 -7.79
N ALA A 144 24.54 24.36 -6.78
CA ALA A 144 24.58 25.83 -6.71
C ALA A 144 26.01 26.39 -6.60
N LEU A 145 26.89 25.71 -5.83
CA LEU A 145 28.31 26.06 -5.71
C LEU A 145 29.05 25.79 -7.03
N HIS A 146 28.90 24.60 -7.61
CA HIS A 146 29.61 24.16 -8.82
C HIS A 146 29.27 25.06 -10.02
N ARG A 147 28.02 25.51 -10.18
CA ARG A 147 27.64 26.50 -11.22
C ARG A 147 28.35 27.83 -11.10
N ARG A 148 28.91 28.16 -9.95
CA ARG A 148 29.75 29.33 -9.71
C ARG A 148 31.25 29.04 -9.75
N GLY A 149 31.64 27.81 -10.10
CA GLY A 149 33.03 27.36 -10.10
C GLY A 149 33.62 27.20 -8.70
N ILE A 150 32.77 27.05 -7.67
CA ILE A 150 33.19 26.87 -6.27
C ILE A 150 33.08 25.38 -5.92
N LEU A 151 34.19 24.78 -5.46
CA LEU A 151 34.21 23.42 -4.92
C LEU A 151 34.13 23.48 -3.38
N HIS A 152 33.37 22.54 -2.79
CA HIS A 152 33.25 22.48 -1.32
C HIS A 152 34.52 21.98 -0.63
N ARG A 153 35.18 20.95 -1.19
CA ARG A 153 36.46 20.37 -0.80
C ARG A 153 36.58 19.78 0.61
N ASP A 154 35.60 20.00 1.52
CA ASP A 154 35.60 19.46 2.89
C ASP A 154 34.19 19.01 3.30
N LEU A 155 33.50 18.32 2.39
CA LEU A 155 32.16 17.79 2.67
C LEU A 155 32.26 16.59 3.62
N LYS A 156 31.62 16.72 4.78
CA LYS A 156 31.57 15.69 5.83
C LYS A 156 30.36 15.90 6.75
N PRO A 157 29.92 14.91 7.53
CA PRO A 157 28.74 15.05 8.38
C PRO A 157 28.78 16.23 9.40
N SER A 158 29.96 16.61 9.87
CA SER A 158 30.10 17.76 10.79
C SER A 158 29.91 19.12 10.11
N ASN A 159 30.02 19.20 8.77
CA ASN A 159 29.82 20.39 7.98
C ASN A 159 28.44 20.46 7.34
N ILE A 160 27.51 19.54 7.75
CA ILE A 160 26.12 19.52 7.35
C ILE A 160 25.27 19.72 8.60
N TYR A 161 24.42 20.74 8.59
CA TYR A 161 23.58 21.10 9.74
C TYR A 161 22.12 20.82 9.41
N LEU A 162 21.44 20.06 10.28
CA LEU A 162 20.04 19.72 10.15
C LEU A 162 19.20 20.76 10.85
N THR A 163 18.39 21.51 10.10
CA THR A 163 17.44 22.52 10.62
C THR A 163 16.00 22.05 10.40
N GLU A 164 15.04 22.78 10.98
CA GLU A 164 13.60 22.52 10.72
C GLU A 164 13.23 22.74 9.24
N HIS A 165 14.00 23.52 8.49
CA HIS A 165 13.76 23.82 7.07
C HIS A 165 14.56 22.94 6.10
N GLY A 166 15.32 21.95 6.58
CA GLY A 166 16.16 21.06 5.78
C GLY A 166 17.64 21.10 6.15
N ALA A 167 18.46 20.41 5.37
CA ALA A 167 19.89 20.40 5.58
C ALA A 167 20.57 21.63 4.97
N LYS A 168 21.54 22.20 5.69
CA LYS A 168 22.38 23.31 5.23
C LYS A 168 23.86 22.95 5.27
N LEU A 169 24.58 23.28 4.19
CA LEU A 169 26.03 23.15 4.12
C LEU A 169 26.73 24.29 4.82
N LEU A 170 27.75 23.96 5.60
CA LEU A 170 28.64 24.87 6.29
C LEU A 170 30.04 24.83 5.67
N ASP A 171 30.86 25.87 5.89
CA ASP A 171 32.32 25.88 5.72
C ASP A 171 32.84 25.44 4.33
N PHE A 172 32.19 25.85 3.24
CA PHE A 172 32.61 25.54 1.89
C PHE A 172 33.92 26.29 1.51
N GLY A 173 34.98 25.53 1.18
CA GLY A 173 36.22 25.97 0.54
C GLY A 173 37.12 26.95 1.32
N ILE A 174 36.55 27.72 2.26
CA ILE A 174 37.18 28.83 2.97
C ILE A 174 38.51 28.45 3.67
N ALA A 175 38.53 27.21 4.16
CA ALA A 175 39.68 26.74 4.95
C ALA A 175 40.89 26.28 4.09
N ARG A 176 40.64 25.84 2.86
CA ARG A 176 41.68 25.30 1.97
C ARG A 176 42.25 26.31 0.96
N ALA A 177 41.61 27.48 0.84
CA ALA A 177 42.20 28.62 0.17
C ALA A 177 43.47 29.10 0.86
N ILE A 178 43.69 28.71 2.12
CA ILE A 178 44.88 29.06 2.93
C ILE A 178 46.04 28.14 2.64
N GLU A 179 45.81 26.91 2.18
CA GLU A 179 46.86 25.88 1.95
C GLU A 179 47.13 25.72 0.46
N ASP A 180 48.20 26.40 -0.06
CA ASP A 180 48.59 26.40 -1.48
C ASP A 180 49.39 25.15 -1.89
N THR A 181 49.58 24.20 -1.01
CA THR A 181 50.28 22.93 -1.26
C THR A 181 49.24 21.80 -1.33
N GLN A 182 49.04 21.25 -2.53
CA GLN A 182 48.33 19.96 -2.66
C GLN A 182 48.95 18.97 -1.67
N PRO A 183 48.16 18.39 -0.75
CA PRO A 183 48.68 17.48 0.24
C PRO A 183 49.11 16.18 -0.48
N THR A 184 50.38 16.03 -0.78
CA THR A 184 50.92 14.75 -1.23
C THR A 184 51.02 13.79 -0.05
N MET A 185 50.93 12.47 -0.31
CA MET A 185 51.15 11.42 0.72
C MET A 185 52.38 11.70 1.60
N ALA A 186 53.42 12.33 1.04
CA ALA A 186 54.63 12.69 1.76
C ALA A 186 54.49 13.88 2.72
N SER A 187 53.55 14.80 2.47
CA SER A 187 53.27 15.95 3.37
C SER A 187 52.35 15.58 4.53
N LEU A 188 51.35 14.68 4.28
CA LEU A 188 50.43 14.17 5.28
C LEU A 188 51.11 13.31 6.37
N THR A 189 52.26 12.69 6.05
CA THR A 189 53.01 11.84 6.99
C THR A 189 54.11 12.56 7.78
N ARG A 190 54.55 13.75 7.32
CA ARG A 190 55.70 14.45 7.92
C ARG A 190 55.39 15.34 9.12
N SER A 191 54.15 15.83 9.27
CA SER A 191 53.78 16.78 10.34
C SER A 191 53.17 16.16 11.59
N GLY A 192 52.96 14.84 11.65
CA GLY A 192 52.39 14.16 12.84
C GLY A 192 50.98 14.62 13.23
N THR A 193 50.47 15.67 12.64
CA THR A 193 49.12 16.24 12.84
C THR A 193 48.38 16.09 11.54
N VAL A 194 47.56 15.03 11.41
CA VAL A 194 46.65 14.85 10.27
C VAL A 194 45.56 15.93 10.39
N LEU A 195 45.66 16.98 9.59
CA LEU A 195 44.62 18.02 9.51
C LEU A 195 43.42 17.45 8.74
N GLY A 196 42.37 17.10 9.44
CA GLY A 196 41.11 16.62 8.90
C GLY A 196 40.96 15.07 8.87
N THR A 197 39.72 14.62 8.73
CA THR A 197 39.42 13.18 8.67
C THR A 197 39.44 12.72 7.21
N PRO A 198 40.41 11.89 6.75
CA PRO A 198 40.55 11.56 5.33
C PRO A 198 39.45 10.64 4.77
N ARG A 199 38.43 10.26 5.58
CA ARG A 199 37.37 9.30 5.25
C ARG A 199 36.43 9.74 4.13
N TYR A 200 36.32 11.05 3.88
CA TYR A 200 35.46 11.63 2.85
C TYR A 200 36.25 12.23 1.69
N MET A 201 37.57 12.19 1.78
CA MET A 201 38.47 12.73 0.78
C MET A 201 38.43 11.85 -0.48
N ALA A 202 38.35 12.47 -1.65
CA ALA A 202 38.39 11.74 -2.90
C ALA A 202 39.81 11.21 -3.22
N PRO A 203 39.97 10.06 -3.93
CA PRO A 203 41.26 9.49 -4.26
C PRO A 203 42.22 10.44 -4.95
N GLU A 204 41.75 11.24 -5.93
CA GLU A 204 42.55 12.22 -6.66
C GLU A 204 43.09 13.33 -5.77
N TYR A 205 42.40 13.60 -4.66
CA TYR A 205 42.88 14.54 -3.65
C TYR A 205 44.14 13.99 -2.91
N ALA A 206 44.12 12.68 -2.63
CA ALA A 206 45.23 12.01 -1.94
C ALA A 206 46.42 11.76 -2.87
N SER A 207 46.21 11.60 -4.19
CA SER A 207 47.24 11.44 -5.20
C SER A 207 47.89 12.75 -5.62
N GLY A 208 47.24 13.89 -5.39
CA GLY A 208 47.70 15.20 -5.89
C GLY A 208 47.34 15.44 -7.36
N ASP A 209 46.34 14.77 -7.89
CA ASP A 209 45.87 14.91 -9.25
C ASP A 209 44.95 16.16 -9.37
N HIS A 210 44.54 16.47 -10.62
CA HIS A 210 43.58 17.57 -10.87
C HIS A 210 42.23 17.29 -10.22
N ILE A 211 41.72 18.25 -9.46
CA ILE A 211 40.47 18.15 -8.69
C ILE A 211 39.38 18.97 -9.39
N ASP A 212 38.28 18.32 -9.70
CA ASP A 212 37.07 18.93 -10.22
C ASP A 212 35.87 18.66 -9.29
N GLU A 213 34.65 19.02 -9.72
CA GLU A 213 33.37 18.84 -8.97
C GLU A 213 33.09 17.38 -8.57
N ARG A 214 33.69 16.41 -9.22
CA ARG A 214 33.55 14.98 -8.93
C ARG A 214 34.17 14.55 -7.61
N ALA A 215 35.08 15.38 -7.05
CA ALA A 215 35.60 15.15 -5.71
C ALA A 215 34.53 15.37 -4.64
N ASP A 216 33.69 16.41 -4.81
CA ASP A 216 32.54 16.65 -3.91
C ASP A 216 31.44 15.58 -4.07
N ILE A 217 31.28 15.02 -5.28
CA ILE A 217 30.39 13.89 -5.54
C ILE A 217 30.82 12.64 -4.79
N PHE A 218 32.13 12.34 -4.77
CA PHE A 218 32.69 11.25 -3.97
C PHE A 218 32.38 11.44 -2.47
N ALA A 219 32.63 12.65 -1.96
CA ALA A 219 32.36 12.97 -0.56
C ALA A 219 30.86 12.85 -0.21
N ALA A 220 29.97 13.29 -1.12
CA ALA A 220 28.52 13.14 -0.95
C ALA A 220 28.10 11.67 -0.92
N GLY A 221 28.71 10.82 -1.78
CA GLY A 221 28.51 9.38 -1.75
C GLY A 221 28.95 8.74 -0.43
N ALA A 222 30.10 9.17 0.13
CA ALA A 222 30.59 8.69 1.42
C ALA A 222 29.68 9.09 2.60
N VAL A 223 29.17 10.33 2.58
CA VAL A 223 28.21 10.81 3.58
C VAL A 223 26.90 10.03 3.48
N LEU A 224 26.37 9.80 2.28
CA LEU A 224 25.11 9.05 2.07
C LEU A 224 25.27 7.59 2.53
N TYR A 225 26.40 6.96 2.22
CA TYR A 225 26.71 5.63 2.73
C TYR A 225 26.65 5.58 4.26
N GLU A 226 27.30 6.54 4.93
CA GLU A 226 27.36 6.59 6.40
C GLU A 226 25.98 6.90 7.01
N MET A 227 25.16 7.73 6.38
CA MET A 227 23.77 7.95 6.83
C MET A 227 22.97 6.65 6.86
N LEU A 228 23.12 5.80 5.82
CA LEU A 228 22.36 4.56 5.68
C LEU A 228 22.91 3.40 6.50
N SER A 229 24.25 3.30 6.63
CA SER A 229 24.90 2.20 7.34
C SER A 229 25.12 2.47 8.83
N GLY A 230 25.16 3.75 9.25
CA GLY A 230 25.64 4.19 10.56
C GLY A 230 27.15 4.02 10.75
N ARG A 231 27.89 3.70 9.66
CA ARG A 231 29.34 3.46 9.67
C ARG A 231 30.00 4.16 8.48
N PRO A 232 31.25 4.65 8.63
CA PRO A 232 31.96 5.27 7.52
C PRO A 232 32.20 4.28 6.37
N ALA A 233 32.10 4.77 5.12
CA ALA A 233 32.35 3.97 3.92
C ALA A 233 33.76 3.36 3.90
N PHE A 234 34.74 4.07 4.43
CA PHE A 234 36.15 3.68 4.49
C PHE A 234 36.64 3.69 5.95
N PRO A 235 36.50 2.57 6.69
CA PRO A 235 36.92 2.48 8.06
C PRO A 235 38.45 2.30 8.17
N GLY A 236 39.05 2.72 9.28
CA GLY A 236 40.46 2.50 9.61
C GLY A 236 40.83 3.17 10.92
N ASP A 237 41.78 2.56 11.64
CA ASP A 237 42.27 3.01 12.95
C ASP A 237 43.39 4.05 12.81
N THR A 238 44.01 4.15 11.65
CA THR A 238 45.06 5.11 11.33
C THR A 238 44.72 5.86 10.03
N ALA A 239 45.22 7.09 9.91
CA ALA A 239 45.06 7.87 8.70
C ALA A 239 45.58 7.16 7.44
N VAL A 240 46.71 6.43 7.55
CA VAL A 240 47.28 5.67 6.45
C VAL A 240 46.34 4.54 6.01
N ARG A 241 45.74 3.82 6.96
CA ARG A 241 44.76 2.76 6.67
C ARG A 241 43.52 3.32 5.97
N VAL A 242 43.00 4.43 6.45
CA VAL A 242 41.84 5.12 5.83
C VAL A 242 42.19 5.56 4.40
N LEU A 243 43.36 6.19 4.19
CA LEU A 243 43.78 6.61 2.85
C LEU A 243 43.95 5.42 1.91
N HIS A 244 44.54 4.30 2.38
CA HIS A 244 44.61 3.07 1.60
C HIS A 244 43.22 2.57 1.19
N ALA A 245 42.26 2.55 2.14
CA ALA A 245 40.86 2.13 1.85
C ALA A 245 40.18 3.07 0.85
N VAL A 246 40.36 4.39 0.99
CA VAL A 246 39.85 5.39 0.04
C VAL A 246 40.42 5.17 -1.37
N MET A 247 41.71 4.86 -1.48
CA MET A 247 42.36 4.68 -2.77
C MET A 247 42.03 3.37 -3.47
N TYR A 248 41.93 2.27 -2.72
CA TYR A 248 41.93 0.92 -3.27
C TYR A 248 40.76 0.01 -2.90
N GLU A 249 40.05 0.28 -1.80
CA GLU A 249 39.00 -0.60 -1.31
C GLU A 249 37.61 -0.10 -1.72
N GLN A 250 36.66 -1.01 -1.95
CA GLN A 250 35.26 -0.68 -2.13
C GLN A 250 34.53 -0.74 -0.77
N PRO A 251 33.57 0.13 -0.52
CA PRO A 251 32.77 0.02 0.71
C PRO A 251 31.94 -1.27 0.69
N PRO A 252 31.60 -1.84 1.86
CA PRO A 252 30.69 -2.98 1.94
C PRO A 252 29.34 -2.66 1.31
N VAL A 253 28.72 -3.65 0.66
CA VAL A 253 27.39 -3.52 0.04
C VAL A 253 26.33 -3.33 1.13
N LEU A 254 25.46 -2.35 0.96
CA LEU A 254 24.30 -2.16 1.84
C LEU A 254 23.22 -3.20 1.51
N THR A 255 22.80 -3.94 2.53
CA THR A 255 21.75 -4.95 2.41
C THR A 255 20.48 -4.46 3.07
N GLY A 256 19.31 -4.90 2.60
CA GLY A 256 18.02 -4.51 3.15
C GLY A 256 16.92 -4.41 2.09
N ALA A 257 15.98 -3.49 2.27
CA ALA A 257 14.89 -3.25 1.33
C ALA A 257 15.41 -2.93 -0.09
N SER A 258 14.58 -3.17 -1.11
CA SER A 258 14.93 -2.95 -2.53
C SER A 258 15.44 -1.54 -2.82
N ILE A 259 14.89 -0.55 -2.12
CA ILE A 259 15.33 0.84 -2.20
C ILE A 259 16.78 1.02 -1.69
N VAL A 260 17.16 0.31 -0.63
CA VAL A 260 18.56 0.35 -0.12
C VAL A 260 19.51 -0.21 -1.16
N VAL A 261 19.16 -1.34 -1.78
CA VAL A 261 19.97 -1.98 -2.84
C VAL A 261 20.04 -1.12 -4.09
N ALA A 262 18.96 -0.43 -4.48
CA ALA A 262 18.97 0.47 -5.62
C ALA A 262 19.83 1.71 -5.36
N VAL A 263 19.70 2.31 -4.17
CA VAL A 263 20.50 3.46 -3.74
C VAL A 263 21.97 3.08 -3.55
N ASP A 264 22.27 1.87 -3.06
CA ASP A 264 23.63 1.35 -2.90
C ASP A 264 24.40 1.31 -4.24
N ARG A 265 23.75 0.93 -5.34
CA ARG A 265 24.36 0.98 -6.69
C ARG A 265 24.76 2.40 -7.09
N VAL A 266 23.89 3.38 -6.78
CA VAL A 266 24.19 4.79 -7.05
C VAL A 266 25.34 5.29 -6.18
N ILE A 267 25.37 4.91 -4.89
CA ILE A 267 26.46 5.22 -3.96
C ILE A 267 27.79 4.63 -4.48
N HIS A 268 27.81 3.37 -4.88
CA HIS A 268 29.03 2.72 -5.39
C HIS A 268 29.57 3.40 -6.65
N ARG A 269 28.67 3.90 -7.53
CA ARG A 269 29.07 4.72 -8.67
C ARG A 269 29.66 6.07 -8.24
N ALA A 270 29.06 6.74 -7.26
CA ALA A 270 29.61 7.99 -6.73
C ALA A 270 30.98 7.79 -6.07
N LEU A 271 31.20 6.61 -5.44
CA LEU A 271 32.46 6.21 -4.78
C LEU A 271 33.45 5.50 -5.71
N ALA A 272 33.24 5.53 -7.04
CA ALA A 272 34.20 5.01 -8.01
C ALA A 272 35.56 5.70 -7.87
N LYS A 273 36.65 4.92 -7.93
CA LYS A 273 38.01 5.45 -7.71
C LYS A 273 38.42 6.40 -8.82
N GLN A 274 38.10 6.08 -10.06
CA GLN A 274 38.33 6.95 -11.22
C GLN A 274 37.24 8.04 -11.31
N PRO A 275 37.59 9.33 -11.33
CA PRO A 275 36.58 10.42 -11.42
C PRO A 275 35.66 10.29 -12.63
N ALA A 276 36.20 9.83 -13.77
CA ALA A 276 35.43 9.65 -15.02
C ALA A 276 34.33 8.59 -14.91
N ALA A 277 34.43 7.63 -13.98
CA ALA A 277 33.39 6.60 -13.73
C ALA A 277 32.25 7.08 -12.80
N ARG A 278 32.44 8.23 -12.16
CA ARG A 278 31.42 8.83 -11.27
C ARG A 278 30.33 9.55 -12.08
N HIS A 279 29.35 10.11 -11.38
CA HIS A 279 28.39 11.05 -11.95
C HIS A 279 29.12 12.30 -12.42
N ALA A 280 28.67 12.88 -13.54
CA ALA A 280 29.31 14.05 -14.13
C ALA A 280 29.08 15.35 -13.32
N SER A 281 27.98 15.42 -12.55
CA SER A 281 27.60 16.57 -11.73
C SER A 281 26.77 16.18 -10.52
N ALA A 282 26.60 17.10 -9.55
CA ALA A 282 25.70 16.90 -8.41
C ALA A 282 24.25 16.71 -8.87
N ASP A 283 23.82 17.42 -9.94
CA ASP A 283 22.49 17.25 -10.52
C ASP A 283 22.29 15.83 -11.11
N ALA A 284 23.35 15.26 -11.74
CA ALA A 284 23.32 13.90 -12.27
C ALA A 284 23.19 12.86 -11.15
N LEU A 285 23.93 13.02 -10.04
CA LEU A 285 23.79 12.16 -8.87
C LEU A 285 22.40 12.28 -8.24
N ALA A 286 21.87 13.50 -8.11
CA ALA A 286 20.52 13.72 -7.61
C ALA A 286 19.44 13.10 -8.50
N ALA A 287 19.62 13.13 -9.82
CA ALA A 287 18.71 12.48 -10.79
C ALA A 287 18.75 10.95 -10.65
N ASP A 288 19.95 10.34 -10.56
CA ASP A 288 20.10 8.89 -10.39
C ASP A 288 19.52 8.44 -9.03
N LEU A 289 19.66 9.21 -7.95
CA LEU A 289 19.04 8.92 -6.67
C LEU A 289 17.49 9.02 -6.74
N ARG A 290 16.95 10.01 -7.48
CA ARG A 290 15.51 10.11 -7.72
C ARG A 290 15.00 8.93 -8.54
N THR A 291 15.75 8.53 -9.56
CA THR A 291 15.42 7.35 -10.39
C THR A 291 15.47 6.08 -9.54
N ALA A 292 16.52 5.86 -8.76
CA ALA A 292 16.64 4.72 -7.85
C ALA A 292 15.51 4.71 -6.79
N ALA A 293 15.14 5.87 -6.27
CA ALA A 293 13.98 6.03 -5.39
C ALA A 293 12.65 5.88 -6.14
N GLY A 294 12.57 6.32 -7.39
CA GLY A 294 11.40 6.24 -8.29
C GLY A 294 11.25 4.86 -8.93
N GLU A 295 12.32 4.20 -9.34
CA GLU A 295 12.31 2.79 -9.75
C GLU A 295 12.01 1.87 -8.56
N SER A 296 12.48 2.21 -7.38
CA SER A 296 12.10 1.52 -6.15
C SER A 296 10.69 1.89 -5.71
N ALA A 297 10.24 3.13 -5.91
CA ALA A 297 8.81 3.51 -5.74
C ALA A 297 7.94 2.96 -6.89
N THR A 298 8.49 2.72 -8.10
CA THR A 298 7.82 2.02 -9.20
C THR A 298 7.97 0.49 -9.06
N LEU A 299 9.06 -0.03 -8.51
CA LEU A 299 9.25 -1.44 -8.10
C LEU A 299 8.64 -1.73 -6.72
N GLU A 300 8.54 -0.76 -5.81
CA GLU A 300 7.69 -0.81 -4.62
C GLU A 300 6.25 -0.43 -4.92
N SER A 301 5.95 0.38 -5.94
CA SER A 301 4.62 0.53 -6.52
C SER A 301 4.27 -0.65 -7.45
N ILE A 302 5.19 -1.34 -8.08
CA ILE A 302 5.00 -2.64 -8.74
C ILE A 302 5.05 -3.80 -7.72
N ARG A 303 5.71 -3.66 -6.56
CA ARG A 303 5.65 -4.58 -5.40
C ARG A 303 4.65 -4.16 -4.33
N ALA A 304 4.25 -2.89 -4.24
CA ALA A 304 3.09 -2.38 -3.50
C ALA A 304 1.86 -2.29 -4.40
N HIS A 305 2.00 -2.57 -5.71
CA HIS A 305 1.00 -3.10 -6.61
C HIS A 305 1.11 -4.64 -6.79
N GLN A 306 2.03 -5.35 -6.21
CA GLN A 306 1.84 -6.58 -5.48
C GLN A 306 1.43 -6.15 -4.06
N MET A 307 0.19 -5.66 -3.94
CA MET A 307 -0.48 -5.43 -2.68
C MET A 307 -0.21 -6.67 -1.83
N SER A 308 0.39 -6.51 -0.64
CA SER A 308 0.64 -7.65 0.25
C SER A 308 -0.65 -8.44 0.35
N ARG A 309 -0.63 -9.67 -0.12
CA ARG A 309 -1.82 -10.53 -0.19
C ARG A 309 -1.95 -11.23 1.14
N LEU A 310 -2.87 -10.76 1.95
CA LEU A 310 -3.13 -11.27 3.29
C LEU A 310 -4.28 -12.28 3.30
N ILE A 311 -4.13 -13.32 4.08
CA ILE A 311 -5.23 -14.17 4.53
C ILE A 311 -5.29 -14.18 6.06
N VAL A 312 -6.48 -13.99 6.60
CA VAL A 312 -6.76 -14.12 8.04
C VAL A 312 -7.43 -15.46 8.27
N LEU A 313 -6.71 -16.39 8.87
CA LEU A 313 -7.24 -17.73 9.14
C LEU A 313 -8.19 -17.70 10.33
N PRO A 314 -9.22 -18.60 10.36
CA PRO A 314 -10.00 -18.81 11.57
C PRO A 314 -9.08 -19.10 12.76
N PHE A 315 -9.34 -18.45 13.90
CA PHE A 315 -8.54 -18.66 15.11
C PHE A 315 -8.84 -20.01 15.73
N ARG A 316 -7.83 -20.69 16.20
CA ARG A 316 -7.99 -22.03 16.78
C ARG A 316 -8.25 -21.92 18.29
N LEU A 317 -9.30 -22.59 18.76
CA LEU A 317 -9.51 -22.76 20.19
C LEU A 317 -8.51 -23.73 20.79
N LEU A 318 -7.80 -23.33 21.84
CA LEU A 318 -6.89 -24.24 22.57
C LEU A 318 -7.65 -25.27 23.41
N ARG A 319 -8.87 -24.94 23.82
CA ARG A 319 -9.82 -25.84 24.48
C ARG A 319 -11.22 -25.59 23.91
N PRO A 320 -12.02 -26.64 23.65
CA PRO A 320 -13.43 -26.46 23.30
C PRO A 320 -14.16 -25.66 24.38
N ASP A 321 -14.83 -24.57 24.00
CA ASP A 321 -15.62 -23.74 24.88
C ASP A 321 -16.80 -23.14 24.11
N PRO A 322 -18.03 -23.66 24.32
CA PRO A 322 -19.22 -23.22 23.58
C PRO A 322 -19.54 -21.73 23.71
N GLU A 323 -19.05 -21.08 24.77
CA GLU A 323 -19.26 -19.65 25.00
C GLU A 323 -18.46 -18.76 24.06
N ILE A 324 -17.27 -19.22 23.57
CA ILE A 324 -16.38 -18.49 22.68
C ILE A 324 -16.13 -19.17 21.33
N ASP A 325 -16.77 -20.29 21.06
CA ASP A 325 -16.56 -21.09 19.85
C ASP A 325 -16.86 -20.27 18.59
N PHE A 326 -17.91 -19.44 18.63
CA PHE A 326 -18.27 -18.53 17.56
C PHE A 326 -17.15 -17.53 17.20
N LEU A 327 -16.26 -17.17 18.15
CA LEU A 327 -15.16 -16.22 17.90
C LEU A 327 -14.12 -16.77 16.94
N ALA A 328 -13.98 -18.08 16.86
CA ALA A 328 -12.97 -18.71 16.01
C ALA A 328 -13.03 -18.23 14.55
N PHE A 329 -14.21 -18.17 14.00
CA PHE A 329 -14.42 -17.67 12.64
C PHE A 329 -14.85 -16.19 12.63
N SER A 330 -15.82 -15.79 13.46
CA SER A 330 -16.45 -14.49 13.33
C SER A 330 -15.51 -13.33 13.65
N LEU A 331 -14.53 -13.52 14.56
CA LEU A 331 -13.50 -12.52 14.82
C LEU A 331 -12.53 -12.40 13.63
N ALA A 332 -12.12 -13.52 13.01
CA ALA A 332 -11.31 -13.52 11.82
C ALA A 332 -12.04 -12.87 10.62
N ASP A 333 -13.34 -13.13 10.46
CA ASP A 333 -14.22 -12.51 9.45
C ASP A 333 -14.31 -10.98 9.67
N ALA A 334 -14.48 -10.54 10.91
CA ALA A 334 -14.53 -9.12 11.25
C ALA A 334 -13.20 -8.41 10.97
N VAL A 335 -12.07 -9.02 11.33
CA VAL A 335 -10.73 -8.49 11.00
C VAL A 335 -10.54 -8.43 9.48
N THR A 336 -10.91 -9.49 8.76
CA THR A 336 -10.88 -9.52 7.29
C THR A 336 -11.67 -8.36 6.69
N ALA A 337 -12.90 -8.14 7.16
CA ALA A 337 -13.77 -7.06 6.69
C ALA A 337 -13.17 -5.67 6.93
N SER A 338 -12.61 -5.43 8.13
CA SER A 338 -11.96 -4.16 8.47
C SER A 338 -10.74 -3.88 7.59
N VAL A 339 -9.88 -4.87 7.40
CA VAL A 339 -8.64 -4.70 6.62
C VAL A 339 -8.92 -4.66 5.11
N SER A 340 -9.96 -5.34 4.61
CA SER A 340 -10.37 -5.28 3.20
C SER A 340 -10.88 -3.90 2.76
N SER A 341 -11.27 -3.05 3.72
CA SER A 341 -11.65 -1.66 3.43
C SER A 341 -10.46 -0.75 3.09
N LEU A 342 -9.24 -1.22 3.35
CA LEU A 342 -7.99 -0.52 3.03
C LEU A 342 -7.60 -0.82 1.59
N GLY A 343 -7.46 0.22 0.77
CA GLY A 343 -7.09 0.09 -0.66
C GLY A 343 -5.63 -0.34 -0.90
N SER A 344 -4.84 -0.41 0.17
CA SER A 344 -3.39 -0.65 0.14
C SER A 344 -2.99 -2.12 0.17
N MET A 345 -3.94 -3.06 0.33
CA MET A 345 -3.66 -4.51 0.37
C MET A 345 -4.77 -5.35 -0.23
N ILE A 346 -4.43 -6.55 -0.67
CA ILE A 346 -5.38 -7.59 -1.09
C ILE A 346 -5.65 -8.50 0.10
N VAL A 347 -6.89 -8.60 0.53
CA VAL A 347 -7.28 -9.51 1.62
C VAL A 347 -8.16 -10.60 1.06
N ARG A 348 -7.79 -11.86 1.32
CA ARG A 348 -8.59 -13.03 0.90
C ARG A 348 -9.86 -13.14 1.74
N SER A 349 -10.94 -13.58 1.11
CA SER A 349 -12.22 -13.72 1.80
C SER A 349 -12.13 -14.73 2.96
N SER A 350 -12.93 -14.49 3.99
CA SER A 350 -13.04 -15.40 5.13
C SER A 350 -13.55 -16.79 4.75
N LEU A 351 -14.34 -16.90 3.66
CA LEU A 351 -14.76 -18.20 3.09
C LEU A 351 -13.58 -18.96 2.49
N ALA A 352 -12.65 -18.28 1.82
CA ALA A 352 -11.41 -18.91 1.34
C ALA A 352 -10.54 -19.38 2.51
N ALA A 353 -10.47 -18.58 3.58
CA ALA A 353 -9.72 -18.88 4.79
C ALA A 353 -10.28 -20.06 5.58
N ALA A 354 -11.60 -20.25 5.61
CA ALA A 354 -12.26 -21.35 6.33
C ALA A 354 -11.81 -22.74 5.88
N ARG A 355 -11.32 -22.88 4.65
CA ARG A 355 -10.80 -24.15 4.11
C ARG A 355 -9.50 -24.61 4.77
N PHE A 356 -8.79 -23.68 5.42
CA PHE A 356 -7.50 -23.92 6.07
C PHE A 356 -7.62 -24.06 7.60
N SER A 357 -8.79 -24.46 8.11
CA SER A 357 -9.05 -24.62 9.54
C SER A 357 -8.45 -25.88 10.17
N SER A 358 -7.61 -26.66 9.43
CA SER A 358 -6.99 -27.89 9.90
C SER A 358 -5.98 -27.65 11.03
N ALA A 359 -5.74 -28.70 11.84
CA ALA A 359 -4.87 -28.62 13.02
C ALA A 359 -3.37 -28.35 12.72
N ALA A 360 -2.92 -28.65 11.50
CA ALA A 360 -1.56 -28.39 11.03
C ALA A 360 -1.55 -27.23 10.03
N LEU A 361 -0.77 -26.19 10.33
CA LEU A 361 -0.62 -25.02 9.46
C LEU A 361 0.43 -25.34 8.38
N ASP A 362 -0.01 -25.61 7.15
CA ASP A 362 0.88 -25.75 6.00
C ASP A 362 0.92 -24.43 5.21
N LEU A 363 1.91 -23.58 5.52
CA LEU A 363 2.09 -22.29 4.89
C LEU A 363 2.41 -22.38 3.39
N GLN A 364 3.06 -23.46 2.95
CA GLN A 364 3.36 -23.69 1.54
C GLN A 364 2.09 -24.00 0.75
N GLN A 365 1.19 -24.82 1.34
CA GLN A 365 -0.10 -25.10 0.74
C GLN A 365 -0.98 -23.85 0.71
N ILE A 366 -1.06 -23.11 1.83
CA ILE A 366 -1.84 -21.88 1.93
C ILE A 366 -1.35 -20.85 0.91
N ALA A 367 -0.02 -20.65 0.80
CA ALA A 367 0.55 -19.71 -0.16
C ALA A 367 0.18 -20.05 -1.61
N ARG A 368 0.22 -21.34 -1.97
CA ARG A 368 -0.14 -21.80 -3.33
C ARG A 368 -1.64 -21.73 -3.59
N ASP A 369 -2.44 -22.24 -2.63
CA ASP A 369 -3.88 -22.42 -2.83
C ASP A 369 -4.68 -21.15 -2.69
N ALA A 370 -4.23 -20.22 -1.83
CA ALA A 370 -4.85 -18.90 -1.64
C ALA A 370 -4.09 -17.78 -2.36
N ASP A 371 -2.93 -18.06 -2.92
CA ASP A 371 -2.06 -17.06 -3.56
C ASP A 371 -1.83 -15.85 -2.65
N VAL A 372 -1.18 -16.09 -1.49
CA VAL A 372 -0.94 -15.08 -0.46
C VAL A 372 0.54 -15.01 -0.09
N ASP A 373 0.96 -13.81 0.34
CA ASP A 373 2.31 -13.53 0.80
C ASP A 373 2.40 -13.50 2.32
N VAL A 374 1.26 -13.28 2.99
CA VAL A 374 1.18 -13.09 4.44
C VAL A 374 -0.02 -13.82 5.01
N VAL A 375 0.18 -14.51 6.12
CA VAL A 375 -0.84 -15.28 6.84
C VAL A 375 -0.94 -14.76 8.26
N LEU A 376 -2.12 -14.29 8.66
CA LEU A 376 -2.47 -14.06 10.05
C LEU A 376 -3.12 -15.32 10.62
N SER A 377 -2.53 -15.89 11.66
CA SER A 377 -3.07 -17.02 12.41
C SER A 377 -3.05 -16.75 13.89
N GLY A 378 -3.81 -17.51 14.67
CA GLY A 378 -3.78 -17.34 16.12
C GLY A 378 -4.56 -18.42 16.87
N THR A 379 -4.45 -18.33 18.19
CA THR A 379 -5.15 -19.24 19.13
C THR A 379 -5.92 -18.44 20.17
N LEU A 380 -7.12 -18.92 20.46
CA LEU A 380 -8.02 -18.36 21.47
C LEU A 380 -8.07 -19.28 22.69
N LEU A 381 -8.05 -18.69 23.87
CA LEU A 381 -8.22 -19.35 25.16
C LEU A 381 -9.06 -18.50 26.08
N ARG A 382 -10.12 -19.05 26.68
CA ARG A 382 -10.85 -18.43 27.75
C ARG A 382 -10.42 -18.99 29.11
N ALA A 383 -10.26 -18.10 30.09
CA ALA A 383 -9.99 -18.45 31.47
C ALA A 383 -10.86 -17.54 32.38
N GLY A 384 -11.99 -18.09 32.83
CA GLY A 384 -13.00 -17.30 33.56
C GLY A 384 -13.62 -16.23 32.68
N ASP A 385 -13.54 -14.97 33.08
CA ASP A 385 -14.04 -13.81 32.31
C ASP A 385 -12.98 -13.26 31.30
N GLN A 386 -11.80 -13.83 31.23
CA GLN A 386 -10.74 -13.34 30.37
C GLN A 386 -10.64 -14.17 29.09
N VAL A 387 -10.56 -13.48 27.94
CA VAL A 387 -10.25 -14.08 26.63
C VAL A 387 -8.85 -13.64 26.23
N ARG A 388 -8.02 -14.61 25.90
CA ARG A 388 -6.66 -14.43 25.41
C ARG A 388 -6.58 -14.86 23.95
N LEU A 389 -6.10 -13.95 23.08
CA LEU A 389 -5.75 -14.23 21.69
C LEU A 389 -4.23 -14.14 21.55
N SER A 390 -3.57 -15.24 21.19
CA SER A 390 -2.18 -15.23 20.73
C SER A 390 -2.18 -15.24 19.21
N ALA A 391 -1.79 -14.13 18.59
CA ALA A 391 -1.81 -13.94 17.15
C ALA A 391 -0.39 -13.85 16.58
N GLN A 392 -0.20 -14.36 15.38
CA GLN A 392 1.07 -14.33 14.65
C GLN A 392 0.83 -13.97 13.19
N LEU A 393 1.62 -13.04 12.68
CA LEU A 393 1.70 -12.67 11.28
C LEU A 393 2.95 -13.30 10.68
N MET A 394 2.78 -14.13 9.67
CA MET A 394 3.85 -14.92 9.07
C MET A 394 3.96 -14.66 7.58
N GLU A 395 5.17 -14.57 7.08
CA GLU A 395 5.45 -14.59 5.65
C GLU A 395 5.17 -15.99 5.08
N ALA A 396 4.56 -16.05 3.92
CA ALA A 396 4.28 -17.28 3.20
C ALA A 396 4.91 -17.25 1.79
N PRO A 397 5.53 -18.36 1.32
CA PRO A 397 5.61 -19.68 1.95
C PRO A 397 6.74 -19.87 2.98
N GLY A 398 7.58 -18.85 3.21
CA GLY A 398 8.84 -18.94 3.95
C GLY A 398 8.70 -19.25 5.44
N GLY A 399 7.57 -18.89 6.07
CA GLY A 399 7.28 -19.13 7.48
C GLY A 399 7.98 -18.18 8.46
N ALA A 400 8.66 -17.12 7.98
CA ALA A 400 9.24 -16.13 8.85
C ALA A 400 8.16 -15.38 9.63
N VAL A 401 8.29 -15.30 10.95
CA VAL A 401 7.37 -14.56 11.80
C VAL A 401 7.69 -13.08 11.69
N MET A 402 6.80 -12.31 11.07
CA MET A 402 6.92 -10.85 10.93
C MET A 402 6.51 -10.12 12.21
N TRP A 403 5.48 -10.65 12.88
CA TRP A 403 4.96 -10.11 14.11
C TRP A 403 4.27 -11.21 14.93
N SER A 404 4.37 -11.13 16.26
CA SER A 404 3.66 -12.00 17.18
C SER A 404 3.31 -11.23 18.45
N ASP A 405 2.07 -11.38 18.90
CA ASP A 405 1.61 -10.74 20.14
C ASP A 405 0.53 -11.57 20.85
N THR A 406 0.33 -11.29 22.12
CA THR A 406 -0.72 -11.89 22.94
C THR A 406 -1.58 -10.79 23.54
N LEU A 407 -2.83 -10.75 23.09
CA LEU A 407 -3.85 -9.82 23.56
C LEU A 407 -4.73 -10.51 24.61
N GLN A 408 -5.06 -9.82 25.68
CA GLN A 408 -5.94 -10.32 26.71
C GLN A 408 -6.95 -9.25 27.11
N VAL A 409 -8.23 -9.60 27.06
CA VAL A 409 -9.35 -8.70 27.36
C VAL A 409 -10.39 -9.44 28.21
N SER A 410 -11.25 -8.69 28.91
CA SER A 410 -12.48 -9.25 29.48
C SER A 410 -13.40 -9.75 28.36
N PHE A 411 -14.12 -10.84 28.59
CA PHE A 411 -15.13 -11.37 27.65
C PHE A 411 -16.17 -10.30 27.27
N GLY A 412 -16.50 -9.41 28.22
CA GLY A 412 -17.36 -8.25 27.96
C GLY A 412 -16.75 -7.21 27.01
N ASP A 413 -15.45 -7.25 26.72
CA ASP A 413 -14.71 -6.26 25.95
C ASP A 413 -14.11 -6.83 24.63
N ILE A 414 -14.75 -7.84 24.04
CA ILE A 414 -14.27 -8.52 22.81
C ILE A 414 -14.00 -7.52 21.66
N PHE A 415 -14.71 -6.40 21.65
CA PHE A 415 -14.49 -5.33 20.69
C PHE A 415 -13.05 -4.77 20.76
N GLN A 416 -12.53 -4.54 21.98
CA GLN A 416 -11.15 -4.06 22.16
C GLN A 416 -10.13 -5.05 21.58
N LEU A 417 -10.44 -6.35 21.63
CA LEU A 417 -9.59 -7.39 21.04
C LEU A 417 -9.50 -7.24 19.51
N HIS A 418 -10.65 -7.03 18.86
CA HIS A 418 -10.73 -6.80 17.42
C HIS A 418 -9.98 -5.51 17.01
N ASP A 419 -10.30 -4.40 17.65
CA ASP A 419 -9.74 -3.09 17.32
C ASP A 419 -8.22 -3.07 17.53
N THR A 420 -7.75 -3.57 18.67
CA THR A 420 -6.31 -3.68 18.95
C THR A 420 -5.59 -4.57 17.94
N LEU A 421 -6.19 -5.70 17.54
CA LEU A 421 -5.61 -6.61 16.56
C LEU A 421 -5.48 -5.94 15.18
N VAL A 422 -6.51 -5.23 14.73
CA VAL A 422 -6.51 -4.52 13.44
C VAL A 422 -5.42 -3.44 13.42
N HIS A 423 -5.32 -2.61 14.46
CA HIS A 423 -4.29 -1.58 14.54
C HIS A 423 -2.88 -2.18 14.53
N LYS A 424 -2.64 -3.22 15.34
CA LYS A 424 -1.33 -3.90 15.38
C LYS A 424 -0.97 -4.58 14.06
N LEU A 425 -1.97 -5.12 13.34
CA LEU A 425 -1.78 -5.71 12.02
C LEU A 425 -1.36 -4.65 10.98
N VAL A 426 -2.03 -3.50 10.98
CA VAL A 426 -1.71 -2.37 10.09
C VAL A 426 -0.30 -1.84 10.37
N ASP A 427 0.06 -1.69 11.65
CA ASP A 427 1.41 -1.27 12.06
C ASP A 427 2.49 -2.29 11.66
N ALA A 428 2.22 -3.59 11.91
CA ALA A 428 3.16 -4.67 11.58
C ALA A 428 3.43 -4.79 10.07
N LEU A 429 2.43 -4.50 9.24
CA LEU A 429 2.55 -4.48 7.79
C LEU A 429 3.10 -3.14 7.26
N SER A 430 3.35 -2.17 8.14
CA SER A 430 3.85 -0.81 7.80
C SER A 430 3.01 -0.14 6.69
N ILE A 431 1.69 -0.32 6.74
CA ILE A 431 0.77 0.19 5.74
C ILE A 431 0.61 1.71 5.94
N PRO A 432 0.98 2.55 4.96
CA PRO A 432 0.74 3.99 5.05
C PRO A 432 -0.74 4.28 4.85
N LEU A 433 -1.48 4.48 5.93
CA LEU A 433 -2.89 4.82 5.87
C LEU A 433 -3.10 6.27 5.42
N THR A 434 -3.99 6.47 4.46
CA THR A 434 -4.50 7.80 4.12
C THR A 434 -5.43 8.33 5.22
N ALA A 435 -5.66 9.65 5.27
CA ALA A 435 -6.61 10.24 6.21
C ALA A 435 -8.05 9.69 6.06
N ARG A 436 -8.41 9.18 4.87
CA ARG A 436 -9.68 8.50 4.60
C ARG A 436 -9.68 7.11 5.25
N GLU A 437 -8.63 6.32 5.05
CA GLU A 437 -8.51 4.95 5.61
C GLU A 437 -8.48 4.97 7.15
N HIS A 438 -7.78 5.92 7.76
CA HIS A 438 -7.85 6.13 9.21
C HIS A 438 -9.28 6.36 9.70
N ARG A 439 -10.09 7.16 8.97
CA ARG A 439 -11.49 7.38 9.33
C ARG A 439 -12.35 6.13 9.11
N LEU A 440 -12.05 5.31 8.11
CA LEU A 440 -12.79 4.07 7.84
C LEU A 440 -12.57 3.04 8.95
N LEU A 441 -11.35 2.87 9.44
CA LEU A 441 -11.04 1.94 10.54
C LEU A 441 -11.77 2.29 11.85
N GLY A 442 -12.02 3.58 12.11
CA GLY A 442 -12.72 4.03 13.33
C GLY A 442 -14.24 4.22 13.18
N ARG A 443 -14.83 3.99 11.99
CA ARG A 443 -16.20 4.41 11.68
C ARG A 443 -17.27 3.38 12.09
N ASP A 444 -17.00 2.10 11.91
CA ASP A 444 -17.94 1.01 12.15
C ASP A 444 -17.68 0.34 13.51
N VAL A 445 -17.57 1.18 14.54
CA VAL A 445 -17.32 0.76 15.94
C VAL A 445 -18.67 0.54 16.61
N PRO A 446 -18.97 -0.64 17.15
CA PRO A 446 -20.23 -0.88 17.87
C PRO A 446 -20.25 -0.11 19.20
N ALA A 447 -21.41 0.43 19.55
CA ALA A 447 -21.58 1.23 20.77
C ALA A 447 -21.42 0.41 22.06
N THR A 448 -21.68 -0.90 22.02
CA THR A 448 -21.57 -1.79 23.18
C THR A 448 -20.98 -3.15 22.80
N SER A 449 -20.20 -3.74 23.70
CA SER A 449 -19.63 -5.09 23.52
C SER A 449 -20.72 -6.16 23.34
N LYS A 450 -21.90 -5.96 23.94
CA LYS A 450 -23.03 -6.88 23.84
C LYS A 450 -23.70 -6.86 22.46
N ALA A 451 -23.78 -5.67 21.85
CA ALA A 451 -24.20 -5.53 20.44
C ALA A 451 -23.21 -6.24 19.53
N TYR A 452 -21.92 -6.06 19.77
CA TYR A 452 -20.87 -6.70 18.98
C TYR A 452 -20.88 -8.23 19.12
N GLU A 453 -21.07 -8.78 20.33
CA GLU A 453 -21.23 -10.22 20.54
C GLU A 453 -22.41 -10.78 19.75
N SER A 454 -23.58 -10.11 19.81
CA SER A 454 -24.76 -10.51 19.05
C SER A 454 -24.51 -10.53 17.54
N PHE A 455 -23.79 -9.52 17.03
CA PHE A 455 -23.37 -9.43 15.63
C PHE A 455 -22.44 -10.58 15.20
N LEU A 456 -21.43 -10.89 16.01
CA LEU A 456 -20.48 -11.97 15.71
C LEU A 456 -21.16 -13.35 15.74
N ARG A 457 -22.05 -13.59 16.69
CA ARG A 457 -22.86 -14.82 16.75
C ARG A 457 -23.81 -14.96 15.54
N ALA A 458 -24.43 -13.85 15.13
CA ALA A 458 -25.28 -13.82 13.93
C ALA A 458 -24.47 -14.13 12.65
N ASN A 459 -23.25 -13.61 12.52
CA ASN A 459 -22.37 -13.91 11.40
C ASN A 459 -22.01 -15.40 11.33
N GLU A 460 -21.77 -16.04 12.48
CA GLU A 460 -21.44 -17.47 12.53
C GLU A 460 -22.62 -18.33 12.08
N ILE A 461 -23.80 -18.11 12.69
CA ILE A 461 -25.01 -18.89 12.41
C ILE A 461 -25.54 -18.64 11.00
N GLY A 462 -25.42 -17.42 10.50
CA GLY A 462 -25.94 -17.01 9.18
C GLY A 462 -25.19 -17.56 7.97
N LYS A 463 -24.11 -18.30 8.16
CA LYS A 463 -23.40 -19.01 7.08
C LYS A 463 -24.24 -20.14 6.48
N ASP A 464 -25.00 -20.84 7.32
CA ASP A 464 -25.85 -21.93 6.90
C ASP A 464 -27.27 -21.41 6.60
N PRO A 465 -27.89 -21.77 5.47
CA PRO A 465 -29.30 -21.44 5.20
C PRO A 465 -30.29 -21.89 6.28
N ALA A 466 -29.99 -22.94 7.03
CA ALA A 466 -30.78 -23.38 8.18
C ALA A 466 -30.75 -22.40 9.35
N GLY A 467 -29.69 -21.60 9.46
CA GLY A 467 -29.48 -20.63 10.53
C GLY A 467 -30.02 -19.21 10.25
N TRP A 468 -30.56 -18.92 9.06
CA TRP A 468 -30.93 -17.56 8.67
C TRP A 468 -31.98 -16.90 9.59
N ASP A 469 -32.98 -17.62 10.05
CA ASP A 469 -34.02 -17.08 10.95
C ASP A 469 -33.37 -16.71 12.32
N ALA A 470 -32.53 -17.56 12.88
CA ALA A 470 -31.82 -17.28 14.12
C ALA A 470 -30.80 -16.12 13.96
N ALA A 471 -30.17 -16.00 12.79
CA ALA A 471 -29.29 -14.87 12.49
C ALA A 471 -30.05 -13.54 12.45
N ILE A 472 -31.27 -13.51 11.89
CA ILE A 472 -32.14 -12.31 11.91
C ILE A 472 -32.43 -11.87 13.34
N ASP A 473 -32.79 -12.81 14.23
CA ASP A 473 -33.06 -12.49 15.63
C ASP A 473 -31.84 -11.87 16.33
N LEU A 474 -30.66 -12.41 16.07
CA LEU A 474 -29.42 -11.89 16.65
C LEU A 474 -29.00 -10.55 16.07
N TYR A 475 -29.12 -10.32 14.75
CA TYR A 475 -28.89 -9.00 14.16
C TYR A 475 -29.90 -7.97 14.70
N THR A 476 -31.17 -8.35 14.88
CA THR A 476 -32.18 -7.48 15.46
C THR A 476 -31.81 -7.10 16.89
N ARG A 477 -31.40 -8.06 17.73
CA ARG A 477 -30.92 -7.78 19.09
C ARG A 477 -29.70 -6.88 19.11
N CYS A 478 -28.79 -7.05 18.15
CA CYS A 478 -27.65 -6.15 17.99
C CYS A 478 -28.14 -4.72 17.71
N LEU A 479 -29.07 -4.55 16.79
CA LEU A 479 -29.59 -3.26 16.36
C LEU A 479 -30.54 -2.60 17.40
N ASP A 480 -31.16 -3.38 18.26
CA ASP A 480 -31.90 -2.86 19.43
C ASP A 480 -30.94 -2.20 20.46
N GLN A 481 -29.69 -2.70 20.56
CA GLN A 481 -28.67 -2.17 21.45
C GLN A 481 -27.85 -1.06 20.80
N ASP A 482 -27.65 -1.14 19.48
CA ASP A 482 -26.91 -0.15 18.67
C ASP A 482 -27.58 0.07 17.30
N PRO A 483 -28.58 0.96 17.22
CA PRO A 483 -29.27 1.27 15.97
C PRO A 483 -28.39 1.94 14.90
N HIS A 484 -27.16 2.37 15.26
CA HIS A 484 -26.23 3.06 14.37
C HIS A 484 -25.12 2.14 13.86
N TYR A 485 -25.14 0.86 14.15
CA TYR A 485 -24.15 -0.09 13.69
C TYR A 485 -24.43 -0.55 12.25
N ALA A 486 -23.89 0.18 11.27
CA ALA A 486 -24.12 -0.04 9.83
C ALA A 486 -23.82 -1.47 9.34
N PRO A 487 -22.74 -2.17 9.78
CA PRO A 487 -22.49 -3.54 9.36
C PRO A 487 -23.62 -4.53 9.72
N ALA A 488 -24.27 -4.36 10.88
CA ALA A 488 -25.38 -5.23 11.27
C ALA A 488 -26.60 -5.02 10.37
N TRP A 489 -26.92 -3.78 10.01
CA TRP A 489 -27.96 -3.46 9.03
C TRP A 489 -27.68 -4.08 7.66
N ALA A 490 -26.43 -4.00 7.18
CA ALA A 490 -26.05 -4.57 5.89
C ALA A 490 -26.16 -6.10 5.87
N ARG A 491 -25.70 -6.77 6.94
CA ARG A 491 -25.79 -8.23 7.08
C ARG A 491 -27.26 -8.69 7.19
N LEU A 492 -28.09 -7.99 7.96
CA LEU A 492 -29.51 -8.25 8.05
C LEU A 492 -30.21 -8.13 6.69
N GLY A 493 -29.89 -7.05 5.94
CA GLY A 493 -30.43 -6.84 4.59
C GLY A 493 -30.01 -7.97 3.63
N ARG A 494 -28.76 -8.46 3.71
CA ARG A 494 -28.29 -9.60 2.92
C ARG A 494 -29.07 -10.88 3.23
N VAL A 495 -29.33 -11.17 4.51
CA VAL A 495 -30.10 -12.38 4.90
C VAL A 495 -31.54 -12.29 4.40
N TYR A 496 -32.20 -11.13 4.54
CA TYR A 496 -33.57 -10.94 4.01
C TYR A 496 -33.61 -11.09 2.48
N ARG A 497 -32.61 -10.60 1.73
CA ARG A 497 -32.52 -10.81 0.28
C ARG A 497 -32.40 -12.30 -0.07
N LEU A 498 -31.55 -13.06 0.66
CA LEU A 498 -31.42 -14.50 0.44
C LEU A 498 -32.74 -15.23 0.70
N LEU A 499 -33.45 -14.89 1.76
CA LEU A 499 -34.78 -15.42 2.04
C LEU A 499 -35.77 -15.07 0.93
N ALA A 500 -35.77 -13.83 0.43
CA ALA A 500 -36.62 -13.41 -0.68
C ALA A 500 -36.36 -14.20 -1.97
N LYS A 501 -35.07 -14.58 -2.21
CA LYS A 501 -34.67 -15.33 -3.40
C LYS A 501 -34.99 -16.83 -3.32
N TYR A 502 -34.79 -17.46 -2.16
CA TYR A 502 -34.84 -18.91 -2.02
C TYR A 502 -36.08 -19.46 -1.29
N ARG A 503 -36.84 -18.61 -0.59
CA ARG A 503 -38.09 -19.00 0.09
C ARG A 503 -39.26 -18.19 -0.50
N SER A 504 -40.14 -18.82 -1.26
CA SER A 504 -41.22 -18.15 -1.99
C SER A 504 -42.32 -17.56 -1.10
N GLU A 505 -42.57 -18.15 0.07
CA GLU A 505 -43.72 -17.82 0.96
C GLU A 505 -43.69 -16.43 1.54
N ARG A 506 -42.76 -15.58 1.44
CA ARG A 506 -42.74 -14.18 1.91
C ARG A 506 -41.76 -13.35 1.06
N SER A 507 -41.59 -13.71 -0.20
CA SER A 507 -40.56 -13.11 -1.05
C SER A 507 -40.68 -11.58 -1.11
N ASN A 508 -41.88 -11.01 -1.33
CA ASN A 508 -42.08 -9.58 -1.41
C ASN A 508 -41.82 -8.86 -0.07
N THR A 509 -42.29 -9.44 1.05
CA THR A 509 -42.05 -8.90 2.39
C THR A 509 -40.59 -8.89 2.73
N ASN A 510 -39.87 -10.00 2.48
CA ASN A 510 -38.44 -10.11 2.73
C ASN A 510 -37.64 -9.15 1.84
N ARG A 511 -38.09 -8.92 0.59
CA ARG A 511 -37.47 -7.93 -0.30
C ARG A 511 -37.60 -6.51 0.28
N ALA A 512 -38.76 -6.12 0.72
CA ALA A 512 -38.97 -4.81 1.33
C ALA A 512 -38.14 -4.62 2.61
N LEU A 513 -38.04 -5.67 3.44
CA LEU A 513 -37.19 -5.66 4.64
C LEU A 513 -35.71 -5.54 4.29
N ALA A 514 -35.25 -6.22 3.23
CA ALA A 514 -33.90 -6.09 2.73
C ALA A 514 -33.59 -4.67 2.26
N GLU A 515 -34.49 -4.08 1.45
CA GLU A 515 -34.35 -2.69 0.97
C GLU A 515 -34.26 -1.70 2.12
N HIS A 516 -35.16 -1.82 3.10
CA HIS A 516 -35.13 -0.97 4.29
C HIS A 516 -33.80 -1.10 5.07
N ALA A 517 -33.39 -2.31 5.36
CA ALA A 517 -32.14 -2.56 6.11
C ALA A 517 -30.90 -2.00 5.38
N LEU A 518 -30.82 -2.21 4.06
CA LEU A 518 -29.69 -1.70 3.26
C LEU A 518 -29.71 -0.17 3.13
N GLN A 519 -30.87 0.45 2.97
CA GLN A 519 -31.01 1.90 2.99
C GLN A 519 -30.55 2.47 4.33
N ARG A 520 -30.92 1.81 5.43
CA ARG A 520 -30.49 2.20 6.77
C ARG A 520 -28.98 2.08 6.92
N ALA A 521 -28.37 0.98 6.49
CA ALA A 521 -26.91 0.78 6.47
C ALA A 521 -26.20 1.92 5.74
N LEU A 522 -26.65 2.25 4.52
CA LEU A 522 -26.05 3.29 3.68
C LEU A 522 -26.31 4.72 4.19
N SER A 523 -27.39 4.94 4.92
CA SER A 523 -27.63 6.24 5.59
C SER A 523 -26.65 6.49 6.73
N ILE A 524 -26.18 5.44 7.39
CA ILE A 524 -25.21 5.50 8.50
C ILE A 524 -23.77 5.51 7.94
N ASN A 525 -23.46 4.55 7.07
CA ASN A 525 -22.17 4.46 6.39
C ASN A 525 -22.35 4.41 4.86
N PRO A 526 -22.25 5.57 4.16
CA PRO A 526 -22.40 5.65 2.71
C PRO A 526 -21.31 4.92 1.90
N ASP A 527 -20.19 4.52 2.54
CA ASP A 527 -19.06 3.87 1.87
C ASP A 527 -19.04 2.34 2.12
N LEU A 528 -20.07 1.76 2.74
CA LEU A 528 -20.10 0.35 3.13
C LEU A 528 -20.25 -0.56 1.90
N SER A 529 -19.12 -1.15 1.43
CA SER A 529 -19.04 -1.96 0.20
C SER A 529 -20.06 -3.11 0.18
N MET A 530 -20.19 -3.86 1.29
CA MET A 530 -21.16 -4.96 1.38
C MET A 530 -22.62 -4.50 1.11
N ALA A 531 -23.00 -3.33 1.63
CA ALA A 531 -24.35 -2.81 1.39
C ALA A 531 -24.53 -2.43 -0.08
N HIS A 532 -23.55 -1.76 -0.70
CA HIS A 532 -23.59 -1.44 -2.12
C HIS A 532 -23.68 -2.66 -3.02
N ASN A 533 -22.85 -3.69 -2.76
CA ASN A 533 -22.85 -4.94 -3.51
C ASN A 533 -24.22 -5.65 -3.41
N THR A 534 -24.81 -5.69 -2.21
CA THR A 534 -26.12 -6.32 -1.99
C THR A 534 -27.24 -5.53 -2.68
N VAL A 535 -27.21 -4.18 -2.62
CA VAL A 535 -28.18 -3.33 -3.33
C VAL A 535 -28.05 -3.53 -4.84
N ALA A 536 -26.85 -3.55 -5.39
CA ALA A 536 -26.63 -3.77 -6.82
C ALA A 536 -27.20 -5.12 -7.30
N GLN A 537 -27.05 -6.19 -6.50
CA GLN A 537 -27.67 -7.47 -6.80
C GLN A 537 -29.20 -7.39 -6.80
N MET A 538 -29.80 -6.66 -5.86
CA MET A 538 -31.26 -6.44 -5.83
C MET A 538 -31.74 -5.57 -7.00
N GLU A 539 -30.96 -4.57 -7.40
CA GLU A 539 -31.24 -3.72 -8.57
C GLU A 539 -31.28 -4.56 -9.86
N VAL A 540 -30.30 -5.45 -10.05
CA VAL A 540 -30.27 -6.40 -11.20
C VAL A 540 -31.51 -7.32 -11.17
N GLU A 541 -31.80 -7.94 -10.03
CA GLU A 541 -32.96 -8.83 -9.85
C GLU A 541 -34.31 -8.12 -10.09
N SER A 542 -34.31 -6.77 -9.97
CA SER A 542 -35.51 -5.92 -10.18
C SER A 542 -35.51 -5.24 -11.55
N GLY A 543 -34.60 -5.61 -12.46
CA GLY A 543 -34.55 -5.03 -13.81
C GLY A 543 -33.86 -3.67 -13.91
N ARG A 544 -33.14 -3.25 -12.88
CA ARG A 544 -32.41 -1.96 -12.82
C ARG A 544 -30.90 -2.17 -12.94
N ALA A 545 -30.49 -3.00 -13.93
CA ALA A 545 -29.06 -3.35 -14.11
C ALA A 545 -28.17 -2.13 -14.40
N ARG A 546 -28.72 -1.09 -15.06
CA ARG A 546 -27.96 0.13 -15.35
C ARG A 546 -27.67 0.94 -14.08
N GLU A 547 -28.64 1.08 -13.18
CA GLU A 547 -28.44 1.73 -11.89
C GLU A 547 -27.41 0.98 -11.02
N ALA A 548 -27.43 -0.35 -11.08
CA ALA A 548 -26.42 -1.20 -10.45
C ALA A 548 -25.03 -0.95 -11.04
N LEU A 549 -24.91 -0.83 -12.39
CA LEU A 549 -23.66 -0.52 -13.07
C LEU A 549 -23.09 0.82 -12.58
N ALA A 550 -23.88 1.88 -12.60
CA ALA A 550 -23.46 3.21 -12.13
C ALA A 550 -23.01 3.19 -10.67
N ARG A 551 -23.73 2.47 -9.82
CA ARG A 551 -23.41 2.31 -8.40
C ARG A 551 -22.04 1.63 -8.20
N LEU A 552 -21.82 0.50 -8.84
CA LEU A 552 -20.59 -0.29 -8.67
C LEU A 552 -19.38 0.42 -9.30
N LEU A 553 -19.54 1.11 -10.43
CA LEU A 553 -18.46 1.91 -11.03
C LEU A 553 -18.03 3.06 -10.11
N ARG A 554 -18.98 3.75 -9.45
CA ARG A 554 -18.63 4.78 -8.46
C ARG A 554 -17.84 4.21 -7.29
N GLN A 555 -18.19 3.02 -6.80
CA GLN A 555 -17.44 2.36 -5.73
C GLN A 555 -16.03 1.96 -6.19
N ALA A 556 -15.89 1.41 -7.40
CA ALA A 556 -14.62 0.98 -7.96
C ALA A 556 -13.68 2.16 -8.31
N HIS A 557 -14.24 3.35 -8.61
CA HIS A 557 -13.46 4.56 -8.94
C HIS A 557 -12.49 4.97 -7.83
N HIS A 558 -12.77 4.62 -6.58
CA HIS A 558 -11.94 4.94 -5.43
C HIS A 558 -10.81 3.94 -5.16
N GLY A 559 -10.53 3.02 -6.09
CA GLY A 559 -9.43 2.06 -5.98
C GLY A 559 -9.70 0.94 -4.96
N SER A 560 -10.88 0.34 -5.01
CA SER A 560 -11.25 -0.76 -4.12
C SER A 560 -10.46 -2.04 -4.43
N ALA A 561 -9.90 -2.67 -3.40
CA ALA A 561 -9.31 -4.01 -3.45
C ALA A 561 -10.35 -5.13 -3.15
N ASP A 562 -11.63 -4.83 -3.23
CA ASP A 562 -12.72 -5.75 -2.95
C ASP A 562 -13.02 -6.65 -4.17
N ALA A 563 -12.65 -7.93 -4.09
CA ALA A 563 -12.91 -8.91 -5.14
C ALA A 563 -14.42 -9.13 -5.40
N GLU A 564 -15.26 -9.02 -4.37
CA GLU A 564 -16.73 -9.15 -4.51
C GLU A 564 -17.32 -8.01 -5.36
N LEU A 565 -16.78 -6.81 -5.26
CA LEU A 565 -17.19 -5.67 -6.10
C LEU A 565 -16.98 -5.98 -7.60
N TYR A 566 -15.81 -6.51 -7.95
CA TYR A 566 -15.51 -6.87 -9.35
C TYR A 566 -16.26 -8.13 -9.82
N ALA A 567 -16.57 -9.06 -8.92
CA ALA A 567 -17.46 -10.19 -9.22
C ALA A 567 -18.90 -9.69 -9.52
N ALA A 568 -19.38 -8.71 -8.76
CA ALA A 568 -20.67 -8.06 -9.03
C ALA A 568 -20.65 -7.28 -10.36
N LEU A 569 -19.56 -6.57 -10.68
CA LEU A 569 -19.38 -5.89 -11.98
C LEU A 569 -19.37 -6.87 -13.14
N CYS A 570 -18.74 -8.06 -13.00
CA CYS A 570 -18.79 -9.11 -14.00
C CYS A 570 -20.25 -9.50 -14.34
N HIS A 571 -21.09 -9.64 -13.34
CA HIS A 571 -22.50 -9.96 -13.49
C HIS A 571 -23.30 -8.81 -14.15
N VAL A 572 -23.18 -7.62 -13.62
CA VAL A 572 -23.94 -6.43 -14.07
C VAL A 572 -23.57 -6.03 -15.50
N CYS A 573 -22.27 -6.02 -15.83
CA CYS A 573 -21.80 -5.71 -17.20
C CYS A 573 -22.42 -6.66 -18.23
N ARG A 574 -22.51 -7.96 -17.91
CA ARG A 574 -23.15 -8.94 -18.80
C ARG A 574 -24.63 -8.63 -19.04
N TYR A 575 -25.41 -8.29 -17.98
CA TYR A 575 -26.81 -7.91 -18.12
C TYR A 575 -27.00 -6.69 -19.01
N CYS A 576 -26.05 -5.75 -18.96
CA CYS A 576 -26.03 -4.56 -19.80
C CYS A 576 -25.44 -4.81 -21.22
N GLY A 577 -25.03 -6.03 -21.55
CA GLY A 577 -24.41 -6.37 -22.82
C GLY A 577 -22.97 -5.89 -22.99
N LEU A 578 -22.30 -5.47 -21.92
CA LEU A 578 -20.89 -5.07 -21.89
C LEU A 578 -20.02 -6.32 -21.66
N LEU A 579 -19.95 -7.22 -22.66
CA LEU A 579 -19.37 -8.55 -22.49
C LEU A 579 -17.84 -8.48 -22.25
N ASP A 580 -17.12 -7.61 -22.94
CA ASP A 580 -15.68 -7.44 -22.74
C ASP A 580 -15.36 -6.84 -21.35
N ALA A 581 -16.17 -5.87 -20.90
CA ALA A 581 -16.08 -5.34 -19.55
C ALA A 581 -16.40 -6.40 -18.48
N SER A 582 -17.35 -7.30 -18.75
CA SER A 582 -17.64 -8.45 -17.88
C SER A 582 -16.42 -9.37 -17.74
N LEU A 583 -15.74 -9.70 -18.85
CA LEU A 583 -14.49 -10.49 -18.82
C LEU A 583 -13.35 -9.76 -18.11
N ALA A 584 -13.22 -8.45 -18.31
CA ALA A 584 -12.19 -7.64 -17.64
C ALA A 584 -12.44 -7.58 -16.12
N ALA A 585 -13.70 -7.40 -15.70
CA ALA A 585 -14.10 -7.43 -14.31
C ALA A 585 -13.82 -8.81 -13.66
N HIS A 586 -14.11 -9.91 -14.38
CA HIS A 586 -13.74 -11.26 -13.94
C HIS A 586 -12.21 -11.38 -13.73
N ARG A 587 -11.40 -10.98 -14.73
CA ARG A 587 -9.93 -11.01 -14.60
C ARG A 587 -9.44 -10.17 -13.42
N HIS A 588 -10.09 -9.04 -13.14
CA HIS A 588 -9.77 -8.22 -11.98
C HIS A 588 -10.15 -8.93 -10.68
N ALA A 589 -11.35 -9.49 -10.59
CA ALA A 589 -11.81 -10.23 -9.41
C ALA A 589 -10.88 -11.39 -9.04
N ILE A 590 -10.48 -12.23 -10.02
CA ILE A 590 -9.58 -13.37 -9.77
C ILE A 590 -8.13 -12.96 -9.47
N ARG A 591 -7.68 -11.79 -9.90
CA ARG A 591 -6.39 -11.24 -9.45
C ARG A 591 -6.43 -10.87 -7.97
N LEU A 592 -7.56 -10.33 -7.51
CA LEU A 592 -7.76 -9.98 -6.11
C LEU A 592 -8.02 -11.21 -5.24
N ASP A 593 -8.83 -12.16 -5.71
CA ASP A 593 -9.08 -13.44 -5.05
C ASP A 593 -9.21 -14.56 -6.12
N PRO A 594 -8.18 -15.41 -6.32
CA PRO A 594 -8.21 -16.46 -7.34
C PRO A 594 -9.36 -17.49 -7.20
N LYS A 595 -9.98 -17.56 -6.03
CA LYS A 595 -11.09 -18.48 -5.73
C LYS A 595 -12.45 -17.81 -5.63
N ILE A 596 -12.53 -16.51 -5.94
CA ILE A 596 -13.81 -15.80 -5.95
C ILE A 596 -14.74 -16.41 -7.00
N ALA A 597 -15.96 -16.73 -6.58
CA ALA A 597 -16.99 -17.17 -7.52
C ALA A 597 -17.49 -15.97 -8.33
N THR A 598 -17.34 -16.03 -9.64
CA THR A 598 -17.92 -15.06 -10.57
C THR A 598 -18.90 -15.75 -11.50
N SER A 599 -19.79 -14.98 -12.09
CA SER A 599 -20.74 -15.52 -13.09
C SER A 599 -20.19 -15.49 -14.52
N VAL A 600 -18.87 -15.50 -14.70
CA VAL A 600 -18.19 -15.39 -16.01
C VAL A 600 -18.53 -16.51 -16.98
N LEU A 601 -18.84 -17.70 -16.48
CA LEU A 601 -19.29 -18.83 -17.27
C LEU A 601 -20.43 -18.46 -18.23
N HIS A 602 -21.39 -17.67 -17.77
CA HIS A 602 -22.48 -17.16 -18.63
C HIS A 602 -21.97 -16.21 -19.71
N THR A 603 -20.96 -15.36 -19.40
CA THR A 603 -20.33 -14.45 -20.38
C THR A 603 -19.60 -15.25 -21.46
N TRP A 604 -18.84 -16.27 -21.09
CA TRP A 604 -18.18 -17.17 -22.05
C TRP A 604 -19.21 -17.92 -22.93
N PHE A 605 -20.29 -18.39 -22.33
CA PHE A 605 -21.37 -19.05 -23.08
C PHE A 605 -21.97 -18.10 -24.13
N LEU A 606 -22.29 -16.86 -23.76
CA LEU A 606 -22.83 -15.85 -24.68
C LEU A 606 -21.85 -15.46 -25.79
N LEU A 607 -20.54 -15.55 -25.53
CA LEU A 607 -19.47 -15.31 -26.50
C LEU A 607 -19.11 -16.57 -27.34
N GLY A 608 -19.79 -17.70 -27.14
CA GLY A 608 -19.48 -18.97 -27.83
C GLY A 608 -18.16 -19.62 -27.41
N ARG A 609 -17.57 -19.17 -26.30
CA ARG A 609 -16.33 -19.76 -25.73
C ARG A 609 -16.66 -21.02 -24.91
N TYR A 610 -17.25 -22.01 -25.55
CA TYR A 610 -17.72 -23.24 -24.90
C TYR A 610 -16.60 -24.06 -24.26
N ASP A 611 -15.39 -24.01 -24.83
CA ASP A 611 -14.17 -24.57 -24.27
C ASP A 611 -13.94 -24.09 -22.83
N ARG A 612 -14.10 -22.78 -22.60
CA ARG A 612 -13.93 -22.18 -21.27
C ARG A 612 -15.05 -22.51 -20.31
N VAL A 613 -16.28 -22.67 -20.81
CA VAL A 613 -17.44 -23.03 -19.97
C VAL A 613 -17.24 -24.40 -19.34
N VAL A 614 -16.75 -25.39 -20.12
CA VAL A 614 -16.61 -26.78 -19.64
C VAL A 614 -15.41 -26.98 -18.71
N GLU A 615 -14.52 -26.00 -18.59
CA GLU A 615 -13.46 -25.98 -17.59
C GLU A 615 -14.00 -25.59 -16.19
N CYS A 616 -15.20 -25.02 -16.10
CA CYS A 616 -15.83 -24.60 -14.84
C CYS A 616 -16.58 -25.72 -14.16
N ASP A 617 -16.84 -25.57 -12.84
CA ASP A 617 -17.71 -26.46 -12.09
C ASP A 617 -19.14 -26.46 -12.67
N PRO A 618 -19.65 -27.58 -13.17
CA PRO A 618 -20.98 -27.66 -13.79
C PRO A 618 -22.14 -27.64 -12.79
N THR A 619 -21.88 -27.77 -11.49
CA THR A 619 -22.94 -27.98 -10.48
C THR A 619 -23.92 -26.82 -10.35
N GLY A 620 -23.44 -25.59 -10.56
CA GLY A 620 -24.26 -24.37 -10.45
C GLY A 620 -25.19 -24.13 -11.67
N THR A 621 -24.80 -24.59 -12.86
CA THR A 621 -25.50 -24.33 -14.14
C THR A 621 -25.39 -25.50 -15.11
N PRO A 622 -25.92 -26.68 -14.75
CA PRO A 622 -25.73 -27.91 -15.51
C PRO A 622 -26.26 -27.84 -16.94
N ASN A 623 -27.35 -27.13 -17.18
CA ASN A 623 -27.92 -26.90 -18.51
C ASN A 623 -26.97 -26.15 -19.46
N ILE A 624 -26.30 -25.10 -18.98
CA ILE A 624 -25.34 -24.30 -19.78
C ILE A 624 -24.08 -25.10 -20.06
N SER A 625 -23.58 -25.83 -19.07
CA SER A 625 -22.42 -26.71 -19.22
C SER A 625 -22.69 -27.86 -20.20
N ALA A 626 -23.86 -28.48 -20.11
CA ALA A 626 -24.27 -29.52 -21.05
C ALA A 626 -24.44 -29.02 -22.49
N LEU A 627 -25.11 -27.87 -22.69
CA LEU A 627 -25.22 -27.24 -23.99
C LEU A 627 -23.86 -26.86 -24.60
N SER A 628 -22.91 -26.46 -23.75
CA SER A 628 -21.53 -26.18 -24.17
C SER A 628 -20.78 -27.44 -24.58
N LEU A 629 -20.93 -28.55 -23.83
CA LEU A 629 -20.40 -29.89 -24.21
C LEU A 629 -20.96 -30.34 -25.54
N HIS A 630 -22.28 -30.21 -25.75
CA HIS A 630 -22.94 -30.56 -27.01
C HIS A 630 -22.40 -29.70 -28.18
N ALA A 631 -22.26 -28.40 -28.01
CA ALA A 631 -21.68 -27.50 -29.02
C ALA A 631 -20.23 -27.88 -29.39
N LEU A 632 -19.49 -28.52 -28.50
CA LEU A 632 -18.14 -29.07 -28.73
C LEU A 632 -18.16 -30.51 -29.31
N GLY A 633 -19.32 -31.03 -29.71
CA GLY A 633 -19.46 -32.38 -30.25
C GLY A 633 -19.43 -33.54 -29.20
N ARG A 634 -19.57 -33.18 -27.91
CA ARG A 634 -19.50 -34.14 -26.78
C ARG A 634 -20.89 -34.42 -26.19
N SER A 635 -21.84 -34.82 -27.04
CA SER A 635 -23.26 -34.98 -26.68
C SER A 635 -23.50 -36.04 -25.61
N ASP A 636 -22.77 -37.19 -25.67
CA ASP A 636 -22.90 -38.26 -24.67
C ASP A 636 -22.48 -37.77 -23.26
N ALA A 637 -21.39 -36.97 -23.18
CA ALA A 637 -20.95 -36.39 -21.92
C ALA A 637 -21.92 -35.35 -21.40
N ALA A 638 -22.57 -34.58 -22.30
CA ALA A 638 -23.60 -33.62 -21.95
C ALA A 638 -24.84 -34.29 -21.34
N LEU A 639 -25.34 -35.39 -21.94
CA LEU A 639 -26.48 -36.13 -21.42
C LEU A 639 -26.16 -36.80 -20.08
N ALA A 640 -24.97 -37.41 -19.94
CA ALA A 640 -24.52 -38.02 -18.68
C ALA A 640 -24.48 -36.96 -17.55
N LEU A 641 -24.00 -35.73 -17.83
CA LEU A 641 -24.01 -34.63 -16.86
C LEU A 641 -25.44 -34.26 -16.44
N LEU A 642 -26.37 -34.13 -17.39
CA LEU A 642 -27.76 -33.79 -17.09
C LEU A 642 -28.44 -34.88 -16.25
N ASP A 643 -28.21 -36.17 -16.55
CA ASP A 643 -28.75 -37.31 -15.80
C ASP A 643 -28.23 -37.33 -14.36
N GLU A 644 -26.93 -37.08 -14.17
CA GLU A 644 -26.35 -36.95 -12.83
C GLU A 644 -26.93 -35.81 -12.02
N MET A 645 -27.15 -34.68 -12.66
CA MET A 645 -27.58 -33.45 -11.97
C MET A 645 -29.09 -33.34 -11.76
N ARG A 646 -29.91 -34.01 -12.58
CA ARG A 646 -31.37 -33.99 -12.51
C ARG A 646 -31.95 -34.21 -11.10
N PRO A 647 -31.51 -35.20 -10.30
CA PRO A 647 -31.99 -35.41 -8.94
C PRO A 647 -31.46 -34.34 -7.94
N LYS A 648 -30.38 -33.68 -8.26
CA LYS A 648 -29.68 -32.78 -7.35
C LYS A 648 -30.15 -31.30 -7.45
N VAL A 649 -30.79 -30.93 -8.57
CA VAL A 649 -31.24 -29.54 -8.79
C VAL A 649 -32.61 -29.28 -8.16
N ALA A 650 -32.84 -28.02 -7.79
CA ALA A 650 -34.14 -27.56 -7.30
C ALA A 650 -35.27 -27.81 -8.34
N PRO A 651 -36.52 -28.02 -7.91
CA PRO A 651 -37.63 -28.33 -8.82
C PRO A 651 -37.77 -27.38 -10.01
N LEU A 652 -37.61 -26.08 -9.78
CA LEU A 652 -37.69 -25.06 -10.83
C LEU A 652 -36.57 -25.17 -11.89
N MET A 653 -35.39 -25.62 -11.48
CA MET A 653 -34.25 -25.83 -12.38
C MET A 653 -34.35 -27.11 -13.21
N ARG A 654 -35.22 -28.04 -12.85
CA ARG A 654 -35.45 -29.28 -13.64
C ARG A 654 -35.94 -28.94 -15.04
N ALA A 655 -36.79 -27.94 -15.18
CA ALA A 655 -37.26 -27.49 -16.48
C ALA A 655 -36.10 -27.09 -17.42
N PHE A 656 -35.07 -26.45 -16.91
CA PHE A 656 -33.89 -26.07 -17.68
C PHE A 656 -33.03 -27.28 -18.07
N VAL A 657 -32.91 -28.26 -17.16
CA VAL A 657 -32.19 -29.52 -17.40
C VAL A 657 -32.90 -30.33 -18.49
N GLU A 658 -34.23 -30.49 -18.39
CA GLU A 658 -35.03 -31.21 -19.39
C GLU A 658 -35.03 -30.49 -20.75
N ALA A 659 -35.14 -29.18 -20.77
CA ALA A 659 -35.10 -28.41 -21.99
C ALA A 659 -33.76 -28.55 -22.72
N ALA A 660 -32.65 -28.56 -21.97
CA ALA A 660 -31.32 -28.82 -22.54
C ALA A 660 -31.19 -30.25 -23.08
N ALA A 661 -31.69 -31.26 -22.36
CA ALA A 661 -31.70 -32.64 -22.79
C ALA A 661 -32.50 -32.84 -24.10
N CYS A 662 -33.68 -32.24 -24.21
CA CYS A 662 -34.50 -32.28 -25.43
C CYS A 662 -33.78 -31.71 -26.65
N VAL A 663 -33.02 -30.60 -26.47
CA VAL A 663 -32.22 -30.01 -27.56
C VAL A 663 -31.09 -30.95 -27.99
N ILE A 664 -30.38 -31.53 -27.02
CA ILE A 664 -29.23 -32.42 -27.28
C ILE A 664 -29.67 -33.74 -27.96
N GLU A 665 -30.84 -34.28 -27.56
CA GLU A 665 -31.44 -35.47 -28.13
C GLU A 665 -32.23 -35.23 -29.43
N GLU A 666 -32.33 -33.95 -29.89
CA GLU A 666 -33.18 -33.53 -31.01
C GLU A 666 -34.65 -34.01 -30.85
N ARG A 667 -35.13 -34.05 -29.63
CA ARG A 667 -36.44 -34.57 -29.24
C ARG A 667 -37.42 -33.45 -28.99
N THR A 668 -38.53 -33.40 -29.70
CA THR A 668 -39.64 -32.49 -29.41
C THR A 668 -40.46 -33.02 -28.24
N PRO A 669 -40.62 -32.30 -27.13
CA PRO A 669 -41.49 -32.73 -26.02
C PRO A 669 -42.95 -32.86 -26.47
N ARG A 670 -43.64 -33.84 -25.89
CA ARG A 670 -45.11 -34.00 -26.14
C ARG A 670 -45.98 -32.98 -25.49
N ASP A 671 -45.52 -32.40 -24.38
CA ASP A 671 -46.18 -31.37 -23.62
C ASP A 671 -45.18 -30.28 -23.18
N LEU A 672 -45.47 -29.02 -23.52
CA LEU A 672 -44.70 -27.87 -23.19
C LEU A 672 -45.33 -27.04 -22.07
N SER A 673 -46.48 -27.46 -21.53
CA SER A 673 -47.26 -26.69 -20.55
C SER A 673 -46.48 -26.39 -19.25
N GLU A 674 -45.67 -27.36 -18.80
CA GLU A 674 -44.78 -27.16 -17.64
C GLU A 674 -43.80 -26.02 -17.88
N TRP A 675 -43.16 -25.95 -19.05
CA TRP A 675 -42.19 -24.91 -19.37
C TRP A 675 -42.84 -23.54 -19.61
N GLN A 676 -44.01 -23.51 -20.19
CA GLN A 676 -44.84 -22.29 -20.30
C GLN A 676 -45.19 -21.77 -18.91
N SER A 677 -45.54 -22.66 -17.98
CA SER A 677 -45.78 -22.30 -16.57
C SER A 677 -44.49 -21.72 -15.92
N VAL A 678 -43.33 -22.30 -16.18
CA VAL A 678 -42.05 -21.77 -15.68
C VAL A 678 -41.76 -20.39 -16.29
N VAL A 679 -41.99 -20.16 -17.60
CA VAL A 679 -41.85 -18.84 -18.22
C VAL A 679 -42.68 -17.78 -17.48
N THR A 680 -43.87 -18.12 -17.01
CA THR A 680 -44.75 -17.18 -16.31
C THR A 680 -44.34 -16.95 -14.84
N GLN A 681 -43.76 -17.94 -14.17
CA GLN A 681 -43.42 -17.89 -12.74
C GLN A 681 -41.99 -17.43 -12.48
N PHE A 682 -41.06 -17.71 -13.39
CA PHE A 682 -39.66 -17.42 -13.19
C PHE A 682 -39.39 -15.90 -13.20
N THR A 683 -38.53 -15.45 -12.29
CA THR A 683 -38.33 -14.02 -12.08
C THR A 683 -36.99 -13.51 -12.54
N ASP A 684 -35.98 -14.38 -12.66
CA ASP A 684 -34.64 -14.00 -13.12
C ASP A 684 -34.64 -13.73 -14.62
N PRO A 685 -34.30 -12.51 -15.08
CA PRO A 685 -34.43 -12.14 -16.49
C PRO A 685 -33.42 -12.89 -17.40
N GLU A 686 -32.23 -13.24 -16.93
CA GLU A 686 -31.25 -14.01 -17.71
C GLU A 686 -31.70 -15.46 -17.84
N GLY A 687 -32.25 -16.06 -16.79
CA GLY A 687 -32.86 -17.39 -16.85
C GLY A 687 -34.02 -17.46 -17.83
N LEU A 688 -34.87 -16.44 -17.86
CA LEU A 688 -35.93 -16.31 -18.88
C LEU A 688 -35.37 -16.30 -20.30
N TYR A 689 -34.28 -15.58 -20.55
CA TYR A 689 -33.59 -15.59 -21.85
C TYR A 689 -33.16 -17.01 -22.22
N TYR A 690 -32.49 -17.76 -21.31
CA TYR A 690 -32.04 -19.11 -21.60
C TYR A 690 -33.19 -20.08 -21.86
N LEU A 691 -34.30 -19.98 -21.14
CA LEU A 691 -35.47 -20.82 -21.38
C LEU A 691 -36.15 -20.43 -22.72
N ALA A 692 -36.35 -19.14 -22.96
CA ALA A 692 -37.02 -18.67 -24.18
C ALA A 692 -36.24 -19.02 -25.46
N ARG A 693 -34.90 -18.89 -25.46
CA ARG A 693 -34.06 -19.31 -26.60
C ARG A 693 -34.16 -20.82 -26.86
N THR A 694 -34.28 -21.61 -25.78
CA THR A 694 -34.43 -23.07 -25.91
C THR A 694 -35.82 -23.44 -26.48
N LEU A 695 -36.89 -22.75 -26.05
CA LEU A 695 -38.22 -22.90 -26.61
C LEU A 695 -38.26 -22.54 -28.11
N ALA A 696 -37.57 -21.45 -28.51
CA ALA A 696 -37.44 -21.06 -29.91
C ALA A 696 -36.77 -22.17 -30.73
N LYS A 697 -35.69 -22.79 -30.23
CA LYS A 697 -34.98 -23.92 -30.85
C LYS A 697 -35.85 -25.16 -30.98
N LEU A 698 -36.73 -25.42 -30.01
CA LEU A 698 -37.67 -26.53 -29.99
C LEU A 698 -38.97 -26.27 -30.78
N GLY A 699 -39.17 -25.06 -31.34
CA GLY A 699 -40.26 -24.71 -32.21
C GLY A 699 -41.49 -24.05 -31.54
N ASP A 700 -41.49 -23.86 -30.22
CA ASP A 700 -42.59 -23.12 -29.53
C ASP A 700 -42.30 -21.59 -29.60
N ARG A 701 -42.69 -21.01 -30.76
CA ARG A 701 -42.44 -19.59 -31.02
C ARG A 701 -43.22 -18.65 -30.12
N GLU A 702 -44.46 -18.99 -29.76
CA GLU A 702 -45.33 -18.15 -28.95
C GLU A 702 -44.76 -18.02 -27.53
N ALA A 703 -44.47 -19.14 -26.84
CA ALA A 703 -43.90 -19.13 -25.52
C ALA A 703 -42.47 -18.52 -25.52
N ALA A 704 -41.69 -18.73 -26.62
CA ALA A 704 -40.38 -18.13 -26.78
C ALA A 704 -40.44 -16.59 -26.85
N ILE A 705 -41.35 -16.03 -27.64
CA ILE A 705 -41.58 -14.57 -27.73
C ILE A 705 -42.01 -14.03 -26.40
N ALA A 706 -43.04 -14.62 -25.76
CA ALA A 706 -43.51 -14.18 -24.43
C ALA A 706 -42.37 -14.21 -23.37
N GLY A 707 -41.54 -15.28 -23.35
CA GLY A 707 -40.42 -15.38 -22.46
C GLY A 707 -39.35 -14.32 -22.74
N MET A 708 -39.06 -14.06 -24.00
CA MET A 708 -38.06 -13.08 -24.42
C MET A 708 -38.48 -11.65 -24.13
N VAL A 709 -39.74 -11.30 -24.44
CA VAL A 709 -40.32 -9.99 -24.09
C VAL A 709 -40.24 -9.77 -22.59
N ARG A 710 -40.65 -10.77 -21.82
CA ARG A 710 -40.58 -10.70 -20.36
C ARG A 710 -39.15 -10.57 -19.81
N SER A 711 -38.16 -11.28 -20.39
CA SER A 711 -36.76 -11.18 -20.05
C SER A 711 -36.26 -9.74 -20.22
N ILE A 712 -36.54 -9.15 -21.37
CA ILE A 712 -36.10 -7.78 -21.72
C ILE A 712 -36.83 -6.74 -20.85
N ASP A 713 -38.15 -6.87 -20.65
CA ASP A 713 -38.94 -5.96 -19.82
C ASP A 713 -38.53 -6.03 -18.34
N ARG A 714 -37.94 -7.13 -17.91
CA ARG A 714 -37.31 -7.29 -16.58
C ARG A 714 -35.84 -6.87 -16.54
N GLY A 715 -35.33 -6.22 -17.59
CA GLY A 715 -34.03 -5.55 -17.60
C GLY A 715 -32.84 -6.34 -18.14
N TYR A 716 -33.07 -7.48 -18.81
CA TYR A 716 -32.00 -8.14 -19.55
C TYR A 716 -31.76 -7.43 -20.87
N SER A 717 -30.72 -6.61 -20.92
CA SER A 717 -30.40 -5.79 -22.09
C SER A 717 -29.08 -6.20 -22.78
N CYS A 718 -28.75 -7.49 -22.74
CA CYS A 718 -27.58 -8.02 -23.45
C CYS A 718 -27.83 -8.08 -24.95
N TYR A 719 -27.98 -6.91 -25.58
CA TYR A 719 -28.30 -6.75 -26.99
C TYR A 719 -27.33 -7.51 -27.94
N PRO A 720 -25.99 -7.53 -27.71
CA PRO A 720 -25.10 -8.31 -28.56
C PRO A 720 -25.47 -9.80 -28.63
N ALA A 721 -25.76 -10.43 -27.46
CA ALA A 721 -26.19 -11.82 -27.43
C ALA A 721 -27.53 -12.06 -28.12
N LEU A 722 -28.51 -11.16 -27.91
CA LEU A 722 -29.84 -11.25 -28.54
C LEU A 722 -29.75 -11.14 -30.07
N CYS A 723 -28.77 -10.39 -30.60
CA CYS A 723 -28.57 -10.24 -32.05
C CYS A 723 -27.84 -11.43 -32.69
N THR A 724 -26.90 -12.03 -32.00
CA THR A 724 -26.01 -13.07 -32.55
C THR A 724 -26.49 -14.49 -32.28
N ASP A 725 -27.45 -14.70 -31.39
CA ASP A 725 -27.97 -16.02 -31.08
C ASP A 725 -28.84 -16.60 -32.23
N ALA A 726 -28.29 -17.58 -32.94
CA ALA A 726 -28.96 -18.22 -34.06
C ALA A 726 -30.24 -18.98 -33.64
N TRP A 727 -30.39 -19.34 -32.35
CA TRP A 727 -31.61 -19.99 -31.87
C TRP A 727 -32.81 -19.05 -31.85
N LEU A 728 -32.58 -17.73 -31.89
CA LEU A 728 -33.61 -16.70 -31.99
C LEU A 728 -34.01 -16.33 -33.41
N ASP A 729 -33.34 -16.86 -34.45
CA ASP A 729 -33.69 -16.56 -35.83
C ASP A 729 -35.16 -16.83 -36.19
N PRO A 730 -35.82 -17.90 -35.68
CA PRO A 730 -37.24 -18.13 -35.92
C PRO A 730 -38.18 -17.04 -35.39
N LEU A 731 -37.71 -16.18 -34.49
CA LEU A 731 -38.48 -15.09 -33.89
C LEU A 731 -38.30 -13.75 -34.63
N ARG A 732 -37.28 -13.62 -35.48
CA ARG A 732 -37.00 -12.39 -36.21
C ARG A 732 -38.11 -12.09 -37.21
N GLY A 733 -38.46 -10.79 -37.33
CA GLY A 733 -39.63 -10.36 -38.15
C GLY A 733 -40.98 -10.49 -37.43
N GLN A 734 -41.01 -11.00 -36.21
CA GLN A 734 -42.24 -10.95 -35.36
C GLN A 734 -42.28 -9.61 -34.64
N SER A 735 -43.38 -8.86 -34.81
CA SER A 735 -43.49 -7.47 -34.35
C SER A 735 -43.23 -7.30 -32.85
N GLU A 736 -43.68 -8.24 -32.01
CA GLU A 736 -43.50 -8.20 -30.57
C GLU A 736 -42.02 -8.43 -30.16
N PHE A 737 -41.36 -9.40 -30.79
CA PHE A 737 -39.95 -9.68 -30.61
C PHE A 737 -39.06 -8.52 -31.08
N ASP A 738 -39.34 -7.99 -32.29
CA ASP A 738 -38.58 -6.89 -32.86
C ASP A 738 -38.72 -5.60 -32.02
N ALA A 739 -39.91 -5.32 -31.49
CA ALA A 739 -40.13 -4.23 -30.57
C ALA A 739 -39.36 -4.43 -29.25
N ALA A 740 -39.35 -5.63 -28.68
CA ALA A 740 -38.57 -5.94 -27.50
C ALA A 740 -37.04 -5.81 -27.74
N LEU A 741 -36.56 -6.30 -28.90
CA LEU A 741 -35.17 -6.17 -29.31
C LEU A 741 -34.73 -4.71 -29.47
N ALA A 742 -35.61 -3.83 -29.97
CA ALA A 742 -35.34 -2.40 -30.05
C ALA A 742 -35.22 -1.76 -28.65
N ARG A 743 -36.05 -2.19 -27.66
CA ARG A 743 -35.90 -1.74 -26.28
C ARG A 743 -34.59 -2.20 -25.66
N ALA A 744 -34.20 -3.46 -25.88
CA ALA A 744 -32.91 -3.98 -25.42
C ALA A 744 -31.73 -3.22 -26.01
N LYS A 745 -31.81 -2.85 -27.32
CA LYS A 745 -30.81 -2.03 -27.98
C LYS A 745 -30.63 -0.67 -27.31
N SER A 746 -31.74 0.05 -27.10
CA SER A 746 -31.71 1.37 -26.48
C SER A 746 -31.16 1.31 -25.04
N ALA A 747 -31.53 0.29 -24.27
CA ALA A 747 -31.01 0.09 -22.92
C ALA A 747 -29.51 -0.25 -22.90
N HIS A 748 -29.06 -1.06 -23.84
CA HIS A 748 -27.65 -1.37 -24.02
C HIS A 748 -26.83 -0.12 -24.40
N GLU A 749 -27.27 0.65 -25.39
CA GLU A 749 -26.61 1.89 -25.82
C GLU A 749 -26.50 2.90 -24.66
N ALA A 750 -27.54 3.03 -23.84
CA ALA A 750 -27.50 3.86 -22.64
C ALA A 750 -26.49 3.34 -21.60
N ALA A 751 -26.37 2.02 -21.42
CA ALA A 751 -25.38 1.42 -20.51
C ALA A 751 -23.94 1.61 -21.03
N VAL A 752 -23.71 1.51 -22.35
CA VAL A 752 -22.40 1.82 -22.98
C VAL A 752 -22.02 3.28 -22.72
N ALA A 753 -22.96 4.21 -22.93
CA ALA A 753 -22.71 5.63 -22.70
C ALA A 753 -22.36 5.92 -21.21
N GLU A 754 -23.07 5.30 -20.28
CA GLU A 754 -22.81 5.46 -18.85
C GLU A 754 -21.48 4.83 -18.40
N PHE A 755 -21.14 3.66 -18.95
CA PHE A 755 -19.85 3.01 -18.71
C PHE A 755 -18.68 3.88 -19.19
N ASN A 756 -18.80 4.45 -20.39
CA ASN A 756 -17.77 5.34 -20.95
C ASN A 756 -17.67 6.66 -20.17
N ALA A 757 -18.81 7.25 -19.79
CA ALA A 757 -18.84 8.49 -19.00
C ALA A 757 -18.20 8.31 -17.60
N ALA A 758 -18.28 7.09 -17.02
CA ALA A 758 -17.65 6.75 -15.76
C ALA A 758 -16.17 6.32 -15.90
N ASP A 759 -15.56 6.39 -17.09
CA ASP A 759 -14.21 5.88 -17.38
C ASP A 759 -14.05 4.39 -17.00
N GLY A 760 -15.07 3.60 -17.34
CA GLY A 760 -15.22 2.21 -16.92
C GLY A 760 -14.06 1.32 -17.38
N GLU A 761 -13.50 1.55 -18.57
CA GLU A 761 -12.34 0.80 -19.06
C GLU A 761 -11.11 0.97 -18.14
N ARG A 762 -10.83 2.18 -17.71
CA ARG A 762 -9.73 2.48 -16.78
C ARG A 762 -9.98 1.88 -15.40
N ILE A 763 -11.23 1.95 -14.91
CA ILE A 763 -11.61 1.45 -13.58
C ILE A 763 -11.49 -0.07 -13.51
N ILE A 764 -11.91 -0.78 -14.53
CA ILE A 764 -11.91 -2.25 -14.56
C ILE A 764 -10.53 -2.81 -14.98
N GLY A 765 -9.64 -1.96 -15.53
CA GLY A 765 -8.33 -2.39 -16.01
C GLY A 765 -8.43 -3.16 -17.33
N ALA A 766 -9.32 -2.75 -18.22
CA ALA A 766 -9.37 -3.24 -19.59
C ALA A 766 -8.20 -2.66 -20.36
N SER A 767 -7.10 -3.40 -20.46
CA SER A 767 -6.11 -3.14 -21.50
C SER A 767 -6.73 -3.56 -22.83
N ALA A 768 -6.76 -2.66 -23.79
CA ALA A 768 -7.28 -2.88 -25.15
C ALA A 768 -6.35 -3.79 -25.96
N THR A 769 -6.04 -4.98 -25.46
CA THR A 769 -5.35 -6.03 -26.23
C THR A 769 -5.90 -7.38 -25.79
N LEU A 770 -6.71 -7.94 -26.67
CA LEU A 770 -7.00 -9.37 -26.71
C LEU A 770 -5.72 -10.17 -26.89
#